data_baf3035ba03691df3b73c867d01d9162
#
_entry.id   baf3035ba03691df3b73c867d01d9162
#
_cell.length_a   1.000
_cell.length_b   1.000
_cell.length_c   1.000
_cell.angle_alpha   90.00
_cell.angle_beta   90.00
_cell.angle_gamma   90.00
#
_symmetry.space_group_name_H-M   'P 1'
#
loop_
_entity.id
_entity.type
_entity.pdbx_description
1 polymer ?
#
loop_
_entity_poly.entity_id
_entity_poly.type
_entity_poly.pdbx_seq_one_letter_code
_entity_poly.pdbx_strand_id
1 'polypeptide(L)'
;MRKAALSLFLVAALAAEGMAAEWKGRVLNAEGKPVADAVILHRPSGLKTETGGDGSFSLALPQAEKVTLSVIHPDYMEEDFDFPARASGRPLTITLVPYIRQREEVVVTAMRHPEPAADIPAASTVVSSETVARALAPNIAETVNNLPGVTDLGSGGFSLVPSIRGLSRRRVLLMVDDARLSSDRRTGPSASFVSPLDTERIEILRSPSSVFYGSDAIGGVVHVLTREPGAGNGLQGRVNARFGTVDQEKGGGISLSGGPEALGYYLSFQGVDAEDYRSPDAKVLQSRYTQASWLGKVRHRTEKREISGSFLLARGRDIGKPNKDGPAKPTWYPREDQNLLQFYWKEKKVWGEGDLSFHVFADPNDLETRTDTVASYKTKESYSKTDSTDYGAQLSLDKGLGAHFRLTTGLDWYGRFGADAVNSEKALNPEGEVVRTFEEHPYTGGKRRDVGVFISGDYNGIAGLDIAAGLRLDSLHSQANPGGGPDTTRYDDRALTGFTAASVKITDSLVLFANVARAFRAPDLNELFYSGITGRGFIIANPGLNPESSLSFDGGLKLIGRRLFVGFYGFYYEIKDMIERYQVAERTYTYGNIEKGRIQGLELEWEFFPWPGFSLFGNMAVLEGKSLKTGAPLNDIPPERVHLGGRAWVGRLSFALRGTWQGEKSDPGPAEISIPSTQYFDFEISFYLSRSFQLNFLVTNILDASYLARPDPESVREPGRNFLLGVVCAF
;
A
#
# COMPACT_ATOMS: atom_id res chain seq x y z
N MET A 1 72.39 6.07 45.40
CA MET A 1 71.43 6.96 44.75
C MET A 1 70.63 6.35 43.58
N ARG A 2 70.82 5.08 43.22
CA ARG A 2 70.05 4.41 42.14
C ARG A 2 68.85 3.57 42.58
N LYS A 3 68.66 3.37 43.92
CA LYS A 3 67.51 2.60 44.42
C LYS A 3 66.32 3.48 44.90
N ALA A 4 66.56 4.81 45.12
CA ALA A 4 65.51 5.73 45.48
C ALA A 4 64.71 6.28 44.29
N ALA A 5 65.32 6.31 43.09
CA ALA A 5 64.63 6.75 41.89
C ALA A 5 63.66 5.71 41.31
N LEU A 6 63.91 4.39 41.55
CA LEU A 6 63.03 3.33 41.10
C LEU A 6 61.74 3.15 41.96
N SER A 7 61.84 3.52 43.24
CA SER A 7 60.66 3.49 44.14
C SER A 7 59.73 4.67 43.91
N LEU A 8 60.23 5.82 43.47
CA LEU A 8 59.39 7.00 43.14
C LEU A 8 58.68 6.84 41.81
N PHE A 9 59.29 6.10 40.83
CA PHE A 9 58.62 5.77 39.55
C PHE A 9 57.51 4.68 39.72
N LEU A 10 57.68 3.76 40.67
CA LEU A 10 56.67 2.73 40.97
C LEU A 10 55.47 3.30 41.76
N VAL A 11 55.68 4.32 42.57
CA VAL A 11 54.63 4.99 43.32
C VAL A 11 53.88 5.99 42.46
N ALA A 12 54.55 6.59 41.44
CA ALA A 12 53.89 7.45 40.46
C ALA A 12 53.09 6.67 39.41
N ALA A 13 53.44 5.39 39.15
CA ALA A 13 52.70 4.49 38.26
C ALA A 13 51.48 3.86 38.96
N LEU A 14 51.44 3.83 40.28
CA LEU A 14 50.28 3.33 41.06
C LEU A 14 49.30 4.45 41.48
N ALA A 15 49.62 5.74 41.25
CA ALA A 15 48.76 6.90 41.52
C ALA A 15 47.98 7.38 40.27
N ALA A 16 48.04 6.70 39.14
CA ALA A 16 47.28 6.96 37.96
C ALA A 16 46.16 5.92 37.73
N GLU A 17 45.63 5.30 38.77
CA GLU A 17 44.29 4.74 38.75
C GLU A 17 43.31 5.92 38.70
N GLY A 18 43.13 6.51 37.53
CA GLY A 18 42.03 7.45 37.28
C GLY A 18 40.73 6.80 37.69
N MET A 19 39.98 7.44 38.57
CA MET A 19 38.68 6.97 39.05
C MET A 19 37.85 6.62 37.83
N ALA A 20 37.55 5.30 37.63
CA ALA A 20 36.68 4.82 36.60
C ALA A 20 35.27 5.41 36.83
N ALA A 21 34.73 6.06 35.84
CA ALA A 21 33.37 6.55 35.85
C ALA A 21 32.42 5.42 35.46
N GLU A 22 31.41 5.19 36.26
CA GLU A 22 30.37 4.18 35.98
C GLU A 22 29.33 4.77 35.01
N TRP A 23 29.15 4.14 33.85
CA TRP A 23 28.17 4.48 32.83
C TRP A 23 27.04 3.46 32.89
N LYS A 24 25.84 3.94 33.23
CA LYS A 24 24.61 3.12 33.34
C LYS A 24 23.56 3.60 32.36
N GLY A 25 22.74 2.69 31.85
CA GLY A 25 21.64 3.06 31.00
C GLY A 25 20.76 1.90 30.64
N ARG A 26 19.87 2.18 29.70
CA ARG A 26 19.00 1.19 29.07
C ARG A 26 19.08 1.32 27.57
N VAL A 27 19.06 0.18 26.92
CA VAL A 27 18.89 0.07 25.47
C VAL A 27 17.46 -0.29 25.18
N LEU A 28 16.80 0.51 24.39
CA LEU A 28 15.40 0.35 24.00
C LEU A 28 15.30 0.26 22.47
N ASN A 29 14.26 -0.35 21.97
CA ASN A 29 13.89 -0.24 20.56
C ASN A 29 13.08 1.04 20.29
N ALA A 30 12.69 1.26 19.02
CA ALA A 30 11.93 2.45 18.61
C ALA A 30 10.56 2.56 19.31
N GLU A 31 9.98 1.43 19.73
CA GLU A 31 8.70 1.35 20.46
C GLU A 31 8.87 1.54 21.98
N GLY A 32 10.10 1.78 22.46
CA GLY A 32 10.41 1.94 23.87
C GLY A 32 10.50 0.62 24.68
N LYS A 33 10.51 -0.54 24.00
CA LYS A 33 10.70 -1.83 24.65
C LYS A 33 12.20 -2.10 24.90
N PRO A 34 12.56 -2.79 26.00
CA PRO A 34 13.96 -3.11 26.30
C PRO A 34 14.57 -4.06 25.26
N VAL A 35 15.84 -3.84 24.94
CA VAL A 35 16.65 -4.73 24.08
C VAL A 35 17.63 -5.47 24.96
N ALA A 36 17.45 -6.79 25.09
CA ALA A 36 18.36 -7.68 25.80
C ALA A 36 19.56 -8.08 24.92
N ASP A 37 20.61 -8.58 25.52
CA ASP A 37 21.81 -9.15 24.83
C ASP A 37 22.50 -8.19 23.86
N ALA A 38 22.26 -6.88 23.95
CA ALA A 38 23.00 -5.88 23.20
C ALA A 38 24.38 -5.66 23.79
N VAL A 39 25.43 -5.78 22.97
CA VAL A 39 26.81 -5.52 23.40
C VAL A 39 27.09 -4.03 23.35
N ILE A 40 27.43 -3.46 24.50
CA ILE A 40 27.88 -2.06 24.65
C ILE A 40 29.40 -2.06 24.63
N LEU A 41 30.03 -1.53 23.61
CA LEU A 41 31.47 -1.52 23.39
C LEU A 41 32.01 -0.10 23.43
N HIS A 42 32.99 0.17 24.29
CA HIS A 42 33.81 1.37 24.21
C HIS A 42 35.05 1.10 23.35
N ARG A 43 34.99 1.46 22.07
CA ARG A 43 36.05 1.12 21.07
C ARG A 43 37.45 1.56 21.49
N PRO A 44 37.67 2.78 22.05
CA PRO A 44 39.02 3.20 22.43
C PRO A 44 39.68 2.34 23.50
N SER A 45 38.93 1.78 24.46
CA SER A 45 39.48 0.91 25.52
C SER A 45 39.26 -0.59 25.28
N GLY A 46 38.39 -0.97 24.34
CA GLY A 46 37.97 -2.35 24.12
C GLY A 46 37.06 -2.93 25.23
N LEU A 47 36.70 -2.13 26.24
CA LEU A 47 35.82 -2.56 27.31
C LEU A 47 34.39 -2.73 26.81
N LYS A 48 33.71 -3.79 27.22
CA LYS A 48 32.35 -4.11 26.80
C LYS A 48 31.51 -4.66 27.94
N THR A 49 30.20 -4.53 27.81
CA THR A 49 29.16 -5.17 28.64
C THR A 49 28.00 -5.58 27.75
N GLU A 50 27.09 -6.38 28.28
CA GLU A 50 25.87 -6.78 27.61
C GLU A 50 24.65 -6.28 28.37
N THR A 51 23.55 -6.00 27.66
CA THR A 51 22.30 -5.58 28.30
C THR A 51 21.56 -6.78 28.88
N GLY A 52 20.98 -6.58 30.07
CA GLY A 52 20.09 -7.58 30.69
C GLY A 52 18.73 -7.66 29.99
N GLY A 53 17.87 -8.58 30.46
CA GLY A 53 16.51 -8.77 29.91
C GLY A 53 15.59 -7.55 30.00
N ASP A 54 15.89 -6.59 30.88
CA ASP A 54 15.22 -5.30 30.99
C ASP A 54 15.89 -4.18 30.17
N GLY A 55 16.88 -4.55 29.33
CA GLY A 55 17.67 -3.64 28.52
C GLY A 55 18.73 -2.84 29.29
N SER A 56 18.89 -3.03 30.59
CA SER A 56 19.83 -2.27 31.40
C SER A 56 21.28 -2.71 31.19
N PHE A 57 22.21 -1.77 31.28
CA PHE A 57 23.64 -2.02 31.24
C PHE A 57 24.39 -1.18 32.27
N SER A 58 25.57 -1.65 32.66
CA SER A 58 26.56 -0.89 33.42
C SER A 58 27.96 -1.17 32.89
N LEU A 59 28.74 -0.10 32.64
CA LEU A 59 30.10 -0.16 32.10
C LEU A 59 30.99 0.85 32.81
N ALA A 60 32.09 0.38 33.43
CA ALA A 60 33.09 1.25 34.06
C ALA A 60 34.14 1.66 33.03
N LEU A 61 34.29 2.96 32.78
CA LEU A 61 35.23 3.52 31.80
C LEU A 61 36.19 4.54 32.44
N PRO A 62 37.42 4.69 31.90
CA PRO A 62 38.31 5.78 32.28
C PRO A 62 37.64 7.14 32.05
N GLN A 63 37.97 8.10 32.91
CA GLN A 63 37.45 9.47 32.77
C GLN A 63 37.94 10.08 31.44
N ALA A 64 37.02 10.60 30.63
CA ALA A 64 37.30 11.23 29.35
C ALA A 64 36.31 12.39 29.11
N GLU A 65 36.70 13.41 28.36
CA GLU A 65 35.83 14.56 28.04
C GLU A 65 34.58 14.13 27.22
N LYS A 66 34.75 13.09 26.44
CA LYS A 66 33.71 12.50 25.60
C LYS A 66 33.88 10.97 25.57
N VAL A 67 32.79 10.24 25.66
CA VAL A 67 32.75 8.77 25.58
C VAL A 67 31.88 8.36 24.38
N THR A 68 32.42 7.55 23.49
CA THR A 68 31.71 6.92 22.39
C THR A 68 31.42 5.46 22.71
N LEU A 69 30.17 5.10 22.79
CA LEU A 69 29.69 3.74 23.00
C LEU A 69 29.10 3.19 21.70
N SER A 70 29.73 2.12 21.18
CA SER A 70 29.17 1.35 20.06
C SER A 70 28.19 0.34 20.64
N VAL A 71 26.98 0.32 20.14
CA VAL A 71 25.98 -0.68 20.52
C VAL A 71 25.79 -1.65 19.37
N ILE A 72 26.02 -2.93 19.65
CA ILE A 72 26.01 -4.02 18.67
C ILE A 72 24.97 -5.05 19.12
N HIS A 73 24.00 -5.33 18.27
CA HIS A 73 23.02 -6.38 18.48
C HIS A 73 22.68 -7.04 17.15
N PRO A 74 22.46 -8.38 17.10
CA PRO A 74 22.17 -9.10 15.85
C PRO A 74 20.95 -8.58 15.07
N ASP A 75 20.02 -7.93 15.75
CA ASP A 75 18.72 -7.48 15.20
C ASP A 75 18.65 -5.98 14.98
N TYR A 76 19.70 -5.23 15.34
CA TYR A 76 19.73 -3.77 15.24
C TYR A 76 20.98 -3.29 14.53
N MET A 77 20.89 -2.10 13.90
CA MET A 77 22.05 -1.46 13.29
C MET A 77 23.10 -1.16 14.36
N GLU A 78 24.37 -1.52 14.08
CA GLU A 78 25.47 -1.07 14.93
C GLU A 78 25.55 0.45 14.85
N GLU A 79 25.48 1.10 16.01
CA GLU A 79 25.44 2.56 16.08
C GLU A 79 26.37 3.07 17.19
N ASP A 80 27.09 4.14 16.88
CA ASP A 80 27.96 4.82 17.83
C ASP A 80 27.24 6.00 18.47
N PHE A 81 27.21 6.03 19.79
CA PHE A 81 26.57 7.07 20.59
C PHE A 81 27.61 7.86 21.35
N ASP A 82 27.61 9.17 21.12
CA ASP A 82 28.55 10.11 21.74
C ASP A 82 27.93 10.76 22.98
N PHE A 83 28.59 10.61 24.13
CA PHE A 83 28.16 11.20 25.39
C PHE A 83 29.23 12.13 25.98
N PRO A 84 28.88 13.34 26.42
CA PRO A 84 29.80 14.21 27.13
C PRO A 84 30.10 13.66 28.52
N ALA A 85 31.28 13.97 29.09
CA ALA A 85 31.72 13.50 30.41
C ALA A 85 30.69 13.76 31.53
N ARG A 86 29.95 14.86 31.48
CA ARG A 86 28.87 15.18 32.42
C ARG A 86 27.70 14.23 32.41
N ALA A 87 27.61 13.31 31.45
CA ALA A 87 26.58 12.29 31.39
C ALA A 87 26.92 11.05 32.25
N SER A 88 28.16 10.89 32.70
CA SER A 88 28.54 9.83 33.64
C SER A 88 27.77 9.96 34.94
N GLY A 89 27.34 8.83 35.50
CA GLY A 89 26.52 8.78 36.74
C GLY A 89 25.02 9.13 36.54
N ARG A 90 24.58 9.47 35.33
CA ARG A 90 23.15 9.59 34.98
C ARG A 90 22.73 8.40 34.12
N PRO A 91 21.50 7.87 34.31
CA PRO A 91 20.99 6.81 33.44
C PRO A 91 20.88 7.29 31.99
N LEU A 92 21.55 6.59 31.08
CA LEU A 92 21.47 6.84 29.64
C LEU A 92 20.28 6.08 29.06
N THR A 93 19.64 6.66 28.05
CA THR A 93 18.69 5.93 27.20
C THR A 93 19.25 5.90 25.79
N ILE A 94 19.50 4.69 25.29
CA ILE A 94 19.98 4.43 23.94
C ILE A 94 18.82 3.79 23.19
N THR A 95 18.41 4.35 22.07
CA THR A 95 17.36 3.78 21.24
C THR A 95 18.00 3.23 19.97
N LEU A 96 17.86 1.93 19.74
CA LEU A 96 18.37 1.27 18.56
C LEU A 96 17.34 1.29 17.41
N VAL A 97 17.88 1.43 16.21
CA VAL A 97 17.11 1.24 14.97
C VAL A 97 17.26 -0.23 14.56
N PRO A 98 16.18 -1.00 14.47
CA PRO A 98 16.28 -2.41 14.07
C PRO A 98 16.88 -2.52 12.66
N TYR A 99 17.70 -3.53 12.41
CA TYR A 99 17.79 -4.09 11.06
C TYR A 99 16.39 -4.49 10.68
N ILE A 100 15.86 -3.94 9.61
CA ILE A 100 14.46 -4.02 9.26
C ILE A 100 13.90 -5.44 9.43
N ARG A 101 13.48 -5.77 10.66
CA ARG A 101 12.61 -6.90 10.96
C ARG A 101 11.18 -6.42 10.98
N GLN A 102 10.66 -6.16 9.81
CA GLN A 102 9.30 -5.66 9.64
C GLN A 102 8.21 -6.71 9.85
N ARG A 103 8.53 -7.93 10.26
CA ARG A 103 7.55 -9.03 10.15
C ARG A 103 7.12 -9.69 11.47
N GLU A 104 7.87 -9.57 12.54
CA GLU A 104 7.50 -10.20 13.81
C GLU A 104 6.54 -9.34 14.67
N GLU A 105 6.59 -8.01 14.58
CA GLU A 105 5.76 -7.10 15.39
C GLU A 105 4.73 -6.31 14.58
N VAL A 106 4.59 -6.59 13.29
CA VAL A 106 3.64 -5.86 12.45
C VAL A 106 2.24 -6.33 12.71
N VAL A 107 1.44 -5.42 13.23
CA VAL A 107 0.02 -5.61 13.45
C VAL A 107 -0.73 -5.21 12.18
N VAL A 108 -1.56 -6.11 11.67
CA VAL A 108 -2.45 -5.86 10.54
C VAL A 108 -3.85 -5.60 11.07
N THR A 109 -4.47 -4.53 10.61
CA THR A 109 -5.84 -4.15 10.99
C THR A 109 -6.89 -4.56 9.95
N ALA A 110 -6.44 -5.19 8.86
CA ALA A 110 -7.29 -5.62 7.75
C ALA A 110 -8.36 -6.68 8.10
N MET A 111 -8.40 -7.19 9.33
CA MET A 111 -9.47 -8.04 9.87
C MET A 111 -10.37 -7.29 10.88
N ARG A 112 -10.34 -5.96 10.88
CA ARG A 112 -11.05 -5.06 11.79
C ARG A 112 -10.63 -5.11 13.26
N HIS A 113 -9.64 -5.89 13.58
CA HIS A 113 -8.94 -5.88 14.86
C HIS A 113 -7.43 -6.05 14.62
N PRO A 114 -6.60 -5.52 15.52
CA PRO A 114 -5.14 -5.65 15.41
C PRO A 114 -4.70 -7.10 15.66
N GLU A 115 -4.03 -7.69 14.67
CA GLU A 115 -3.46 -9.04 14.76
C GLU A 115 -2.00 -9.02 14.28
N PRO A 116 -1.07 -9.76 14.90
CA PRO A 116 0.25 -9.95 14.33
C PRO A 116 0.16 -10.55 12.91
N ALA A 117 0.90 -10.03 11.96
CA ALA A 117 0.90 -10.53 10.57
C ALA A 117 1.25 -12.03 10.47
N ALA A 118 2.04 -12.52 11.43
CA ALA A 118 2.39 -13.94 11.55
C ALA A 118 1.18 -14.84 11.81
N ASP A 119 0.25 -14.38 12.63
CA ASP A 119 -0.90 -15.17 13.13
C ASP A 119 -2.10 -15.12 12.18
N ILE A 120 -2.14 -14.17 11.25
CA ILE A 120 -3.24 -14.05 10.28
C ILE A 120 -3.28 -15.27 9.36
N PRO A 121 -4.40 -16.00 9.29
CA PRO A 121 -4.54 -17.16 8.42
C PRO A 121 -4.80 -16.78 6.95
N ALA A 122 -3.94 -15.93 6.41
CA ALA A 122 -3.97 -15.46 5.04
C ALA A 122 -2.59 -15.00 4.58
N ALA A 123 -2.38 -14.93 3.26
CA ALA A 123 -1.23 -14.28 2.69
C ALA A 123 -1.34 -12.75 2.89
N SER A 124 -0.52 -12.19 3.76
CA SER A 124 -0.51 -10.78 4.09
C SER A 124 0.91 -10.20 4.00
N THR A 125 1.01 -8.96 3.59
CA THR A 125 2.29 -8.22 3.54
C THR A 125 2.06 -6.82 4.06
N VAL A 126 3.00 -6.33 4.87
CA VAL A 126 3.00 -4.94 5.32
C VAL A 126 4.24 -4.24 4.81
N VAL A 127 4.04 -3.09 4.18
CA VAL A 127 5.09 -2.21 3.68
C VAL A 127 5.22 -1.03 4.64
N SER A 128 6.35 -0.90 5.31
CA SER A 128 6.57 0.18 6.27
C SER A 128 6.85 1.51 5.60
N SER A 129 6.70 2.61 6.36
CA SER A 129 7.04 3.96 5.92
C SER A 129 8.49 4.11 5.45
N GLU A 130 9.42 3.36 6.04
CA GLU A 130 10.82 3.38 5.61
C GLU A 130 11.00 2.74 4.22
N THR A 131 10.38 1.58 3.99
CA THR A 131 10.39 0.92 2.67
C THR A 131 9.72 1.81 1.62
N VAL A 132 8.60 2.44 1.96
CA VAL A 132 7.91 3.41 1.10
C VAL A 132 8.83 4.59 0.75
N ALA A 133 9.53 5.16 1.73
CA ALA A 133 10.43 6.30 1.51
C ALA A 133 11.64 5.95 0.63
N ARG A 134 12.18 4.71 0.76
CA ARG A 134 13.29 4.25 -0.08
C ARG A 134 12.88 3.91 -1.51
N ALA A 135 11.66 3.43 -1.70
CA ALA A 135 11.15 3.08 -3.02
C ALA A 135 11.10 4.29 -3.99
N LEU A 136 11.04 5.51 -3.46
CA LEU A 136 10.93 6.75 -4.24
C LEU A 136 9.84 6.63 -5.33
N ALA A 137 8.78 5.86 -5.06
CA ALA A 137 7.69 5.66 -6.00
C ALA A 137 6.76 6.87 -6.03
N PRO A 138 6.19 7.24 -7.19
CA PRO A 138 5.29 8.38 -7.31
C PRO A 138 3.92 8.13 -6.67
N ASN A 139 3.52 6.86 -6.53
CA ASN A 139 2.21 6.48 -6.02
C ASN A 139 2.25 5.13 -5.28
N ILE A 140 1.15 4.79 -4.62
CA ILE A 140 1.03 3.56 -3.82
C ILE A 140 1.05 2.31 -4.70
N ALA A 141 0.43 2.32 -5.89
CA ALA A 141 0.40 1.14 -6.76
C ALA A 141 1.81 0.70 -7.16
N GLU A 142 2.68 1.65 -7.55
CA GLU A 142 4.07 1.38 -7.88
C GLU A 142 4.90 0.96 -6.65
N THR A 143 4.60 1.53 -5.48
CA THR A 143 5.25 1.13 -4.22
C THR A 143 5.07 -0.35 -3.92
N VAL A 144 3.90 -0.92 -4.25
CA VAL A 144 3.56 -2.31 -3.93
C VAL A 144 3.72 -3.31 -5.08
N ASN A 145 4.06 -2.84 -6.28
CA ASN A 145 4.14 -3.66 -7.50
C ASN A 145 5.23 -4.76 -7.47
N ASN A 146 6.19 -4.65 -6.57
CA ASN A 146 7.25 -5.66 -6.41
C ASN A 146 6.93 -6.74 -5.36
N LEU A 147 5.72 -6.79 -4.86
CA LEU A 147 5.28 -7.81 -3.89
C LEU A 147 4.76 -9.06 -4.60
N PRO A 148 4.83 -10.25 -3.97
CA PRO A 148 4.36 -11.48 -4.60
C PRO A 148 2.86 -11.41 -4.91
N GLY A 149 2.47 -11.79 -6.12
CA GLY A 149 1.07 -11.78 -6.56
C GLY A 149 0.45 -10.39 -6.73
N VAL A 150 1.21 -9.31 -6.54
CA VAL A 150 0.76 -7.92 -6.74
C VAL A 150 1.36 -7.37 -8.02
N THR A 151 0.53 -6.77 -8.84
CA THR A 151 0.92 -6.09 -10.09
C THR A 151 0.11 -4.81 -10.22
N ASP A 152 0.33 -4.06 -11.27
CA ASP A 152 -0.47 -2.89 -11.59
C ASP A 152 -1.19 -3.04 -12.94
N LEU A 153 -2.26 -2.30 -13.09
CA LEU A 153 -2.95 -2.06 -14.35
C LEU A 153 -3.01 -0.55 -14.64
N GLY A 154 -3.18 -0.21 -15.91
CA GLY A 154 -3.24 1.18 -16.36
C GLY A 154 -2.10 1.52 -17.29
N SER A 155 -1.94 2.79 -17.62
CA SER A 155 -0.89 3.29 -18.50
C SER A 155 -0.31 4.58 -17.94
N GLY A 156 1.00 4.76 -18.10
CA GLY A 156 1.74 5.91 -17.58
C GLY A 156 2.07 5.80 -16.09
N GLY A 157 2.96 6.66 -15.62
CA GLY A 157 3.52 6.58 -14.27
C GLY A 157 2.54 6.88 -13.14
N PHE A 158 1.39 7.50 -13.40
CA PHE A 158 0.50 7.96 -12.34
C PHE A 158 -0.87 7.27 -12.30
N SER A 159 -1.38 6.83 -13.44
CA SER A 159 -2.74 6.25 -13.54
C SER A 159 -2.82 4.76 -13.19
N LEU A 160 -1.89 4.26 -12.39
CA LEU A 160 -1.78 2.85 -12.06
C LEU A 160 -2.78 2.43 -10.98
N VAL A 161 -3.33 1.22 -11.12
CA VAL A 161 -4.28 0.60 -10.22
C VAL A 161 -3.71 -0.73 -9.74
N PRO A 162 -3.66 -1.02 -8.44
CA PRO A 162 -3.15 -2.29 -7.95
C PRO A 162 -4.03 -3.46 -8.40
N SER A 163 -3.38 -4.56 -8.74
CA SER A 163 -3.97 -5.84 -9.05
C SER A 163 -3.41 -6.90 -8.11
N ILE A 164 -4.25 -7.77 -7.58
CA ILE A 164 -3.87 -8.87 -6.70
C ILE A 164 -4.26 -10.18 -7.39
N ARG A 165 -3.28 -11.06 -7.65
CA ARG A 165 -3.50 -12.40 -8.24
C ARG A 165 -4.28 -12.34 -9.57
N GLY A 166 -4.03 -11.33 -10.40
CA GLY A 166 -4.75 -11.12 -11.65
C GLY A 166 -6.17 -10.56 -11.48
N LEU A 167 -6.60 -10.29 -10.25
CA LEU A 167 -7.85 -9.60 -9.96
C LEU A 167 -7.57 -8.12 -9.79
N SER A 168 -8.33 -7.30 -10.47
CA SER A 168 -8.07 -5.88 -10.62
C SER A 168 -9.34 -5.06 -10.64
N ARG A 169 -9.21 -3.76 -10.84
CA ARG A 169 -10.32 -2.83 -10.96
C ARG A 169 -11.13 -2.82 -9.66
N ARG A 170 -12.41 -3.10 -9.73
CA ARG A 170 -13.30 -3.16 -8.56
C ARG A 170 -13.33 -4.55 -7.89
N ARG A 171 -12.40 -5.46 -8.21
CA ARG A 171 -12.24 -6.76 -7.53
C ARG A 171 -11.19 -6.71 -6.41
N VAL A 172 -10.44 -5.59 -6.31
CA VAL A 172 -9.52 -5.27 -5.21
C VAL A 172 -10.02 -4.02 -4.51
N LEU A 173 -10.21 -4.12 -3.21
CA LEU A 173 -10.64 -2.99 -2.40
C LEU A 173 -9.43 -2.13 -2.02
N LEU A 174 -9.50 -0.84 -2.33
CA LEU A 174 -8.55 0.14 -1.89
C LEU A 174 -9.14 0.95 -0.74
N MET A 175 -8.37 1.11 0.35
CA MET A 175 -8.79 1.84 1.54
C MET A 175 -7.72 2.84 1.99
N VAL A 176 -8.15 3.94 2.60
CA VAL A 176 -7.31 4.92 3.28
C VAL A 176 -7.89 5.20 4.66
N ASP A 177 -7.16 4.84 5.72
CA ASP A 177 -7.60 5.03 7.11
C ASP A 177 -9.04 4.53 7.34
N ASP A 178 -9.33 3.30 6.91
CA ASP A 178 -10.66 2.64 6.98
C ASP A 178 -11.75 3.17 6.04
N ALA A 179 -11.55 4.28 5.33
CA ALA A 179 -12.45 4.72 4.28
C ALA A 179 -12.20 4.00 2.95
N ARG A 180 -13.24 3.54 2.30
CA ARG A 180 -13.17 2.95 0.95
C ARG A 180 -12.92 4.05 -0.07
N LEU A 181 -11.91 3.87 -0.92
CA LEU A 181 -11.73 4.71 -2.09
C LEU A 181 -12.43 4.09 -3.29
N SER A 182 -13.10 4.94 -4.03
CA SER A 182 -13.74 4.61 -5.28
C SER A 182 -13.29 5.57 -6.38
N SER A 183 -13.54 5.23 -7.63
CA SER A 183 -13.24 6.10 -8.77
C SER A 183 -14.18 5.80 -9.92
N ASP A 184 -14.49 6.81 -10.70
CA ASP A 184 -15.22 6.67 -11.95
C ASP A 184 -14.33 6.33 -13.15
N ARG A 185 -13.01 6.17 -12.92
CA ARG A 185 -12.12 5.56 -13.91
C ARG A 185 -12.55 4.13 -14.23
N ARG A 186 -12.53 3.76 -15.48
CA ARG A 186 -12.85 2.38 -15.90
C ARG A 186 -11.85 1.36 -15.40
N THR A 187 -10.61 1.77 -15.17
CA THR A 187 -9.56 0.91 -14.61
C THR A 187 -9.75 0.64 -13.12
N GLY A 188 -10.64 1.38 -12.45
CA GLY A 188 -10.88 1.30 -11.01
C GLY A 188 -10.15 2.38 -10.23
N PRO A 189 -10.24 2.36 -8.89
CA PRO A 189 -9.61 3.35 -8.03
C PRO A 189 -8.10 3.25 -8.09
N SER A 190 -7.44 4.38 -8.35
CA SER A 190 -5.99 4.47 -8.23
C SER A 190 -5.63 4.95 -6.82
N ALA A 191 -4.58 4.37 -6.25
CA ALA A 191 -4.01 4.82 -4.99
C ALA A 191 -3.15 6.10 -5.13
N SER A 192 -3.26 6.80 -6.26
CA SER A 192 -2.43 7.96 -6.58
C SER A 192 -2.75 9.20 -5.74
N PHE A 193 -3.89 9.23 -5.06
CA PHE A 193 -4.31 10.38 -4.27
C PHE A 193 -3.58 10.53 -2.94
N VAL A 194 -3.06 9.43 -2.39
CA VAL A 194 -2.26 9.44 -1.17
C VAL A 194 -0.79 9.52 -1.54
N SER A 195 -0.11 10.54 -1.04
CA SER A 195 1.35 10.59 -1.20
C SER A 195 2.00 9.42 -0.44
N PRO A 196 2.91 8.65 -1.05
CA PRO A 196 3.68 7.65 -0.33
C PRO A 196 4.38 8.19 0.91
N LEU A 197 4.80 9.45 0.91
CA LEU A 197 5.51 10.08 2.03
C LEU A 197 4.61 10.42 3.24
N ASP A 198 3.28 10.47 3.03
CA ASP A 198 2.29 10.60 4.11
C ASP A 198 1.82 9.25 4.66
N THR A 199 2.35 8.15 4.12
CA THR A 199 1.98 6.80 4.51
C THR A 199 2.79 6.36 5.74
N GLU A 200 2.11 5.84 6.76
CA GLU A 200 2.72 5.17 7.90
C GLU A 200 3.05 3.72 7.55
N ARG A 201 2.11 3.02 6.93
CA ARG A 201 2.29 1.68 6.38
C ARG A 201 1.20 1.36 5.34
N ILE A 202 1.46 0.36 4.51
CA ILE A 202 0.49 -0.21 3.58
C ILE A 202 0.30 -1.68 3.97
N GLU A 203 -0.92 -2.05 4.28
CA GLU A 203 -1.31 -3.43 4.56
C GLU A 203 -1.95 -4.04 3.31
N ILE A 204 -1.45 -5.19 2.88
CA ILE A 204 -1.97 -5.90 1.71
C ILE A 204 -2.41 -7.29 2.14
N LEU A 205 -3.70 -7.54 2.02
CA LEU A 205 -4.29 -8.84 2.28
C LEU A 205 -4.66 -9.48 0.94
N ARG A 206 -3.96 -10.57 0.58
CA ARG A 206 -4.15 -11.31 -0.67
C ARG A 206 -5.10 -12.49 -0.48
N SER A 207 -6.24 -12.22 0.11
CA SER A 207 -7.32 -13.19 0.34
C SER A 207 -8.67 -12.48 0.31
N PRO A 208 -9.73 -13.14 -0.14
CA PRO A 208 -11.07 -12.57 -0.13
C PRO A 208 -11.51 -12.15 1.27
N SER A 209 -11.97 -10.91 1.41
CA SER A 209 -12.25 -10.28 2.69
C SER A 209 -13.63 -9.62 2.79
N SER A 210 -14.58 -10.08 1.95
CA SER A 210 -15.92 -9.49 1.89
C SER A 210 -16.70 -9.57 3.19
N VAL A 211 -16.40 -10.50 4.11
CA VAL A 211 -17.05 -10.56 5.42
C VAL A 211 -16.80 -9.27 6.21
N PHE A 212 -15.57 -8.77 6.18
CA PHE A 212 -15.22 -7.55 6.90
C PHE A 212 -15.57 -6.27 6.13
N TYR A 213 -15.55 -6.33 4.79
CA TYR A 213 -15.56 -5.11 3.98
C TYR A 213 -16.73 -5.04 2.96
N GLY A 214 -17.51 -6.11 2.78
CA GLY A 214 -18.59 -6.16 1.79
C GLY A 214 -18.07 -6.30 0.36
N SER A 215 -18.71 -5.61 -0.58
CA SER A 215 -18.39 -5.64 -1.99
C SER A 215 -16.93 -5.25 -2.31
N ASP A 216 -16.43 -5.70 -3.46
CA ASP A 216 -15.16 -5.29 -4.08
C ASP A 216 -13.89 -5.90 -3.47
N ALA A 217 -14.00 -6.75 -2.43
CA ALA A 217 -12.88 -7.43 -1.78
C ALA A 217 -12.72 -8.90 -2.21
N ILE A 218 -12.95 -9.21 -3.49
CA ILE A 218 -12.78 -10.57 -4.05
C ILE A 218 -11.31 -10.96 -4.15
N GLY A 219 -10.47 -10.06 -4.67
CA GLY A 219 -9.04 -10.30 -4.86
C GLY A 219 -8.22 -10.01 -3.62
N GLY A 220 -8.76 -9.21 -2.72
CA GLY A 220 -8.08 -8.77 -1.51
C GLY A 220 -8.26 -7.29 -1.23
N VAL A 221 -7.45 -6.79 -0.31
CA VAL A 221 -7.50 -5.40 0.18
C VAL A 221 -6.10 -4.79 0.14
N VAL A 222 -6.02 -3.55 -0.34
CA VAL A 222 -4.86 -2.66 -0.17
C VAL A 222 -5.30 -1.54 0.77
N HIS A 223 -4.80 -1.58 2.00
CA HIS A 223 -5.15 -0.62 3.05
C HIS A 223 -3.98 0.30 3.32
N VAL A 224 -4.12 1.55 2.96
CA VAL A 224 -3.13 2.61 3.20
C VAL A 224 -3.46 3.27 4.52
N LEU A 225 -2.56 3.18 5.47
CA LEU A 225 -2.66 3.87 6.75
C LEU A 225 -1.76 5.09 6.70
N THR A 226 -2.36 6.26 6.81
CA THR A 226 -1.62 7.51 6.77
C THR A 226 -1.01 7.83 8.14
N ARG A 227 0.00 8.71 8.15
CA ARG A 227 0.74 9.05 9.37
C ARG A 227 -0.19 9.54 10.48
N GLU A 228 0.11 9.07 11.68
CA GLU A 228 -0.64 9.42 12.88
C GLU A 228 -0.11 10.71 13.53
N PRO A 229 -0.98 11.49 14.18
CA PRO A 229 -0.58 12.63 15.00
C PRO A 229 0.44 12.25 16.05
N GLY A 230 1.57 12.95 16.11
CA GLY A 230 2.59 12.74 17.14
C GLY A 230 2.04 13.06 18.52
N ALA A 231 2.45 12.27 19.52
CA ALA A 231 2.21 12.56 20.94
C ALA A 231 3.49 13.13 21.56
N GLY A 232 3.36 14.21 22.36
CA GLY A 232 4.49 14.84 23.03
C GLY A 232 4.47 16.36 22.92
N ASN A 233 5.08 17.06 23.86
CA ASN A 233 5.04 18.53 23.98
C ASN A 233 5.96 19.28 23.00
N GLY A 234 6.30 18.67 21.86
CA GLY A 234 7.19 19.30 20.85
C GLY A 234 6.55 19.35 19.46
N LEU A 235 6.91 20.36 18.69
CA LEU A 235 6.67 20.42 17.27
C LEU A 235 7.70 19.52 16.58
N GLN A 236 7.24 18.58 15.81
CA GLN A 236 8.02 17.74 14.90
C GLN A 236 7.70 18.13 13.46
N GLY A 237 8.68 18.20 12.62
CA GLY A 237 8.49 18.51 11.22
C GLY A 237 9.31 17.58 10.34
N ARG A 238 8.87 17.46 9.09
CA ARG A 238 9.59 16.74 8.04
C ARG A 238 9.47 17.53 6.75
N VAL A 239 10.61 17.71 6.09
CA VAL A 239 10.69 18.22 4.72
C VAL A 239 11.25 17.11 3.85
N ASN A 240 10.68 16.94 2.69
CA ASN A 240 11.16 15.98 1.70
C ASN A 240 11.25 16.62 0.32
N ALA A 241 12.15 16.09 -0.50
CA ALA A 241 12.24 16.42 -1.91
C ALA A 241 12.61 15.17 -2.71
N ARG A 242 12.12 15.08 -3.95
CA ARG A 242 12.39 13.98 -4.87
C ARG A 242 12.60 14.52 -6.30
N PHE A 243 13.56 13.95 -7.00
CA PHE A 243 13.91 14.30 -8.38
C PHE A 243 14.10 13.01 -9.18
N GLY A 244 13.56 12.98 -10.40
CA GLY A 244 13.70 11.90 -11.37
C GLY A 244 14.21 12.43 -12.70
N THR A 245 14.93 11.59 -13.46
CA THR A 245 15.52 12.01 -14.74
C THR A 245 14.73 11.57 -15.96
N VAL A 246 14.03 10.44 -15.89
CA VAL A 246 13.35 9.84 -17.05
C VAL A 246 12.16 10.66 -17.51
N ASP A 247 11.49 11.33 -16.59
CA ASP A 247 10.32 12.18 -16.76
C ASP A 247 10.51 13.60 -16.22
N GLN A 248 11.76 13.96 -15.83
CA GLN A 248 12.11 15.23 -15.20
C GLN A 248 11.27 15.52 -13.93
N GLU A 249 10.87 14.47 -13.23
CA GLU A 249 10.03 14.57 -12.05
C GLU A 249 10.65 15.48 -10.97
N LYS A 250 9.81 16.32 -10.39
CA LYS A 250 10.12 17.17 -9.24
C LYS A 250 8.99 17.01 -8.23
N GLY A 251 9.31 16.44 -7.08
CA GLY A 251 8.36 16.24 -6.02
C GLY A 251 8.91 16.71 -4.69
N GLY A 252 8.02 16.98 -3.76
CA GLY A 252 8.41 17.32 -2.40
C GLY A 252 7.25 17.82 -1.56
N GLY A 253 7.53 18.00 -0.28
CA GLY A 253 6.53 18.49 0.64
C GLY A 253 7.06 18.75 2.04
N ILE A 254 6.13 19.14 2.88
CA ILE A 254 6.35 19.41 4.30
C ILE A 254 5.25 18.75 5.11
N SER A 255 5.62 18.21 6.25
CA SER A 255 4.64 17.78 7.25
C SER A 255 5.03 18.28 8.64
N LEU A 256 4.03 18.56 9.46
CA LEU A 256 4.13 19.02 10.83
C LEU A 256 3.25 18.15 11.73
N SER A 257 3.77 17.76 12.87
CA SER A 257 3.08 16.94 13.85
C SER A 257 3.42 17.42 15.26
N GLY A 258 2.49 17.29 16.19
CA GLY A 258 2.72 17.69 17.56
C GLY A 258 1.45 17.71 18.39
N GLY A 259 1.56 18.27 19.60
CA GLY A 259 0.45 18.43 20.53
C GLY A 259 0.71 17.71 21.85
N PRO A 260 -0.04 18.04 22.91
CA PRO A 260 0.04 17.36 24.19
C PRO A 260 -0.36 15.88 24.07
N GLU A 261 -0.01 15.06 25.03
CA GLU A 261 -0.24 13.60 25.01
C GLU A 261 -1.69 13.20 24.67
N ALA A 262 -2.66 13.96 25.17
CA ALA A 262 -4.08 13.69 24.94
C ALA A 262 -4.61 14.25 23.61
N LEU A 263 -3.93 15.21 22.97
CA LEU A 263 -4.40 15.88 21.75
C LEU A 263 -3.26 16.07 20.78
N GLY A 264 -3.20 15.24 19.75
CA GLY A 264 -2.22 15.32 18.67
C GLY A 264 -2.80 15.89 17.38
N TYR A 265 -1.94 16.50 16.58
CA TYR A 265 -2.25 16.90 15.21
C TYR A 265 -1.16 16.47 14.23
N TYR A 266 -1.56 16.26 12.99
CA TYR A 266 -0.69 16.06 11.83
C TYR A 266 -1.21 16.90 10.68
N LEU A 267 -0.33 17.62 10.01
CA LEU A 267 -0.63 18.42 8.82
C LEU A 267 0.45 18.16 7.79
N SER A 268 0.09 17.90 6.54
CA SER A 268 1.01 17.68 5.44
C SER A 268 0.54 18.38 4.17
N PHE A 269 1.52 18.83 3.40
CA PHE A 269 1.38 19.24 2.02
C PHE A 269 2.42 18.53 1.18
N GLN A 270 2.00 17.89 0.08
CA GLN A 270 2.87 17.22 -0.87
C GLN A 270 2.50 17.66 -2.28
N GLY A 271 3.51 17.79 -3.13
CA GLY A 271 3.33 18.13 -4.54
C GLY A 271 4.30 17.36 -5.42
N VAL A 272 3.89 17.03 -6.64
CA VAL A 272 4.72 16.40 -7.65
C VAL A 272 4.32 16.91 -9.05
N ASP A 273 5.31 17.12 -9.88
CA ASP A 273 5.19 17.49 -11.27
C ASP A 273 6.15 16.64 -12.10
N ALA A 274 5.66 16.02 -13.16
CA ALA A 274 6.43 15.18 -14.05
C ALA A 274 6.04 15.41 -15.50
N GLU A 275 7.04 15.41 -16.35
CA GLU A 275 6.88 15.49 -17.82
C GLU A 275 6.60 14.11 -18.43
N ASP A 276 6.39 14.07 -19.75
CA ASP A 276 6.33 12.82 -20.48
C ASP A 276 7.66 12.05 -20.36
N TYR A 277 7.61 10.82 -19.85
CA TYR A 277 8.80 10.00 -19.65
C TYR A 277 9.41 9.49 -20.98
N ARG A 278 10.65 9.06 -20.90
CA ARG A 278 11.35 8.38 -21.99
C ARG A 278 11.43 6.88 -21.72
N SER A 279 10.93 6.08 -22.65
CA SER A 279 11.33 4.68 -22.78
C SER A 279 12.71 4.60 -23.46
N PRO A 280 13.39 3.45 -23.46
CA PRO A 280 14.64 3.30 -24.21
C PRO A 280 14.50 3.62 -25.70
N ASP A 281 13.32 3.38 -26.28
CA ASP A 281 13.06 3.54 -27.71
C ASP A 281 12.64 4.97 -28.09
N ALA A 282 11.80 5.63 -27.27
CA ALA A 282 11.24 6.93 -27.59
C ALA A 282 10.63 7.65 -26.39
N LYS A 283 10.29 8.93 -26.53
CA LYS A 283 9.45 9.68 -25.59
C LYS A 283 8.01 9.14 -25.66
N VAL A 284 7.46 8.77 -24.51
CA VAL A 284 6.09 8.27 -24.37
C VAL A 284 5.17 9.46 -24.10
N LEU A 285 4.48 9.88 -25.13
CA LEU A 285 3.58 11.04 -25.07
C LEU A 285 2.36 10.75 -24.20
N GLN A 286 1.83 11.79 -23.55
CA GLN A 286 0.70 11.71 -22.64
C GLN A 286 0.97 10.82 -21.42
N SER A 287 2.18 10.90 -20.85
CA SER A 287 2.54 10.23 -19.59
C SER A 287 2.83 11.21 -18.46
N ARG A 288 2.82 12.52 -18.74
CA ARG A 288 3.01 13.61 -17.77
C ARG A 288 1.89 13.65 -16.74
N TYR A 289 2.15 14.24 -15.58
CA TYR A 289 1.15 14.49 -14.53
C TYR A 289 1.60 15.57 -13.57
N THR A 290 0.62 16.25 -12.97
CA THR A 290 0.84 17.14 -11.83
C THR A 290 -0.14 16.79 -10.74
N GLN A 291 0.32 16.68 -9.49
CA GLN A 291 -0.53 16.43 -8.34
C GLN A 291 -0.10 17.25 -7.14
N ALA A 292 -1.10 17.70 -6.37
CA ALA A 292 -0.91 18.26 -5.03
C ALA A 292 -1.89 17.59 -4.06
N SER A 293 -1.45 17.34 -2.83
CA SER A 293 -2.29 16.78 -1.77
C SER A 293 -2.04 17.49 -0.44
N TRP A 294 -3.11 17.59 0.34
CA TRP A 294 -3.13 18.11 1.71
C TRP A 294 -3.75 17.05 2.60
N LEU A 295 -3.06 16.66 3.64
CA LEU A 295 -3.55 15.76 4.66
C LEU A 295 -3.55 16.47 6.00
N GLY A 296 -4.68 16.41 6.70
CA GLY A 296 -4.77 16.89 8.07
C GLY A 296 -5.46 15.88 8.95
N LYS A 297 -4.92 15.65 10.15
CA LYS A 297 -5.51 14.81 11.20
C LYS A 297 -5.42 15.51 12.54
N VAL A 298 -6.49 15.40 13.33
CA VAL A 298 -6.52 15.76 14.74
C VAL A 298 -7.03 14.54 15.50
N ARG A 299 -6.34 14.16 16.58
CA ARG A 299 -6.70 13.02 17.41
C ARG A 299 -6.68 13.40 18.88
N HIS A 300 -7.78 13.16 19.54
CA HIS A 300 -7.88 13.19 21.01
C HIS A 300 -7.92 11.76 21.55
N ARG A 301 -7.00 11.41 22.44
CA ARG A 301 -6.89 10.08 23.04
C ARG A 301 -6.82 10.16 24.54
N THR A 302 -7.64 9.34 25.20
CA THR A 302 -7.57 9.05 26.63
C THR A 302 -7.42 7.54 26.83
N GLU A 303 -7.32 7.08 28.06
CA GLU A 303 -7.26 5.64 28.33
C GLU A 303 -8.47 4.87 27.78
N LYS A 304 -9.66 5.49 27.81
CA LYS A 304 -10.94 4.85 27.43
C LYS A 304 -11.45 5.26 26.08
N ARG A 305 -11.08 6.45 25.59
CA ARG A 305 -11.69 7.02 24.39
C ARG A 305 -10.66 7.55 23.41
N GLU A 306 -10.93 7.31 22.14
CA GLU A 306 -10.21 7.92 21.04
C GLU A 306 -11.19 8.58 20.07
N ILE A 307 -10.93 9.83 19.72
CA ILE A 307 -11.70 10.59 18.73
C ILE A 307 -10.72 11.18 17.75
N SER A 308 -10.93 10.99 16.46
CA SER A 308 -10.13 11.65 15.43
C SER A 308 -11.00 12.18 14.30
N GLY A 309 -10.54 13.29 13.73
CA GLY A 309 -11.05 13.82 12.48
C GLY A 309 -9.90 14.00 11.50
N SER A 310 -10.12 13.70 10.23
CA SER A 310 -9.12 13.89 9.19
C SER A 310 -9.74 14.37 7.89
N PHE A 311 -8.90 14.99 7.08
CA PHE A 311 -9.20 15.32 5.69
C PHE A 311 -7.99 14.98 4.81
N LEU A 312 -8.28 14.49 3.61
CA LEU A 312 -7.32 14.34 2.51
C LEU A 312 -7.90 15.03 1.27
N LEU A 313 -7.25 16.09 0.83
CA LEU A 313 -7.63 16.83 -0.37
C LEU A 313 -6.57 16.58 -1.43
N ALA A 314 -6.91 15.92 -2.53
CA ALA A 314 -6.00 15.66 -3.62
C ALA A 314 -6.48 16.32 -4.92
N ARG A 315 -5.55 16.88 -5.66
CA ARG A 315 -5.77 17.62 -6.91
C ARG A 315 -4.83 17.11 -7.98
N GLY A 316 -5.37 16.31 -8.90
CA GLY A 316 -4.65 15.87 -10.09
C GLY A 316 -4.94 16.78 -11.28
N ARG A 317 -3.92 17.10 -12.05
CA ARG A 317 -4.03 17.95 -13.25
C ARG A 317 -3.22 17.36 -14.39
N ASP A 318 -3.78 17.44 -15.58
CA ASP A 318 -3.14 17.01 -16.83
C ASP A 318 -2.53 15.60 -16.73
N ILE A 319 -3.23 14.68 -16.05
CA ILE A 319 -2.76 13.32 -15.84
C ILE A 319 -2.86 12.55 -17.16
N GLY A 320 -1.73 12.26 -17.75
CA GLY A 320 -1.64 11.58 -19.01
C GLY A 320 -2.10 10.11 -18.94
N LYS A 321 -2.66 9.66 -20.04
CA LYS A 321 -3.06 8.27 -20.27
C LYS A 321 -2.46 7.80 -21.59
N PRO A 322 -1.16 7.45 -21.60
CA PRO A 322 -0.49 7.03 -22.80
C PRO A 322 -1.13 5.77 -23.38
N ASN A 323 -1.14 5.70 -24.70
CA ASN A 323 -1.64 4.55 -25.44
C ASN A 323 -0.82 4.39 -26.73
N LYS A 324 -0.95 3.23 -27.40
CA LYS A 324 -0.19 2.92 -28.61
C LYS A 324 -0.46 3.88 -29.79
N ASP A 325 -1.68 4.44 -29.87
CA ASP A 325 -2.07 5.38 -30.91
C ASP A 325 -1.48 6.78 -30.66
N GLY A 326 -0.88 7.01 -29.47
CA GLY A 326 -0.09 8.17 -29.08
C GLY A 326 -0.56 9.51 -29.67
N PRO A 327 0.17 10.03 -30.68
CA PRO A 327 -0.14 11.34 -31.29
C PRO A 327 -1.50 11.42 -31.98
N ALA A 328 -2.02 10.28 -32.48
CA ALA A 328 -3.30 10.25 -33.21
C ALA A 328 -4.52 10.30 -32.24
N LYS A 329 -4.35 9.81 -31.00
CA LYS A 329 -5.41 9.82 -29.98
C LYS A 329 -4.88 10.17 -28.59
N PRO A 330 -4.29 11.38 -28.41
CA PRO A 330 -3.86 11.80 -27.09
C PRO A 330 -5.03 11.80 -26.11
N THR A 331 -4.83 11.10 -24.98
CA THR A 331 -5.84 10.95 -23.94
C THR A 331 -5.23 11.34 -22.60
N TRP A 332 -5.97 12.06 -21.77
CA TRP A 332 -5.56 12.46 -20.43
C TRP A 332 -6.77 12.78 -19.54
N TYR A 333 -6.52 12.94 -18.27
CA TYR A 333 -7.46 13.49 -17.29
C TYR A 333 -7.06 14.94 -16.99
N PRO A 334 -7.76 15.95 -17.58
CA PRO A 334 -7.48 17.37 -17.30
C PRO A 334 -7.59 17.68 -15.84
N ARG A 335 -8.55 17.01 -15.16
CA ARG A 335 -8.84 17.17 -13.73
C ARG A 335 -9.26 15.84 -13.13
N GLU A 336 -8.72 15.58 -11.94
CA GLU A 336 -9.17 14.51 -11.06
C GLU A 336 -8.97 14.97 -9.62
N ASP A 337 -10.07 15.23 -8.94
CA ASP A 337 -10.07 15.73 -7.57
C ASP A 337 -10.70 14.69 -6.64
N GLN A 338 -10.14 14.52 -5.46
CA GLN A 338 -10.66 13.68 -4.40
C GLN A 338 -10.61 14.42 -3.08
N ASN A 339 -11.69 14.35 -2.28
CA ASN A 339 -11.86 15.14 -1.06
C ASN A 339 -12.39 14.26 0.07
N LEU A 340 -11.54 13.39 0.60
CA LEU A 340 -11.91 12.48 1.66
C LEU A 340 -11.94 13.21 3.02
N LEU A 341 -13.11 13.18 3.67
CA LEU A 341 -13.33 13.67 5.02
C LEU A 341 -13.71 12.49 5.90
N GLN A 342 -13.15 12.39 7.09
CA GLN A 342 -13.38 11.27 7.98
C GLN A 342 -13.54 11.71 9.43
N PHE A 343 -14.37 10.98 10.16
CA PHE A 343 -14.52 11.08 11.60
C PHE A 343 -14.52 9.67 12.20
N TYR A 344 -13.70 9.47 13.21
CA TYR A 344 -13.55 8.21 13.93
C TYR A 344 -13.75 8.42 15.42
N TRP A 345 -14.49 7.51 16.06
CA TRP A 345 -14.69 7.46 17.48
C TRP A 345 -14.54 6.01 17.96
N LYS A 346 -13.80 5.81 19.04
CA LYS A 346 -13.63 4.52 19.68
C LYS A 346 -13.76 4.67 21.18
N GLU A 347 -14.61 3.85 21.79
CA GLU A 347 -14.74 3.70 23.22
C GLU A 347 -14.24 2.31 23.62
N LYS A 348 -13.26 2.26 24.52
CA LYS A 348 -12.66 1.03 25.02
C LYS A 348 -13.35 0.57 26.29
N LYS A 349 -13.30 -0.74 26.55
CA LYS A 349 -13.86 -1.37 27.77
C LYS A 349 -15.36 -1.15 27.94
N VAL A 350 -16.08 -1.12 26.83
CA VAL A 350 -17.55 -1.09 26.84
C VAL A 350 -18.06 -2.47 27.24
N TRP A 351 -18.96 -2.51 28.24
CA TRP A 351 -19.49 -3.76 28.79
C TRP A 351 -18.40 -4.78 29.21
N GLY A 352 -17.33 -4.29 29.85
CA GLY A 352 -16.18 -5.07 30.32
C GLY A 352 -14.97 -4.93 29.41
N GLU A 353 -14.66 -5.91 28.57
CA GLU A 353 -13.47 -5.93 27.69
C GLU A 353 -13.79 -5.61 26.22
N GLY A 354 -14.93 -5.01 25.95
CA GLY A 354 -15.33 -4.68 24.56
C GLY A 354 -14.83 -3.32 24.10
N ASP A 355 -14.45 -3.22 22.84
CA ASP A 355 -14.15 -1.97 22.15
C ASP A 355 -15.27 -1.68 21.15
N LEU A 356 -15.93 -0.54 21.29
CA LEU A 356 -16.94 -0.06 20.35
C LEU A 356 -16.33 1.04 19.50
N SER A 357 -16.38 0.89 18.16
CA SER A 357 -15.88 1.88 17.23
C SER A 357 -16.95 2.33 16.26
N PHE A 358 -16.91 3.60 15.92
CA PHE A 358 -17.74 4.24 14.92
C PHE A 358 -16.86 5.05 13.98
N HIS A 359 -17.02 4.84 12.69
CA HIS A 359 -16.31 5.55 11.63
C HIS A 359 -17.31 6.07 10.61
N VAL A 360 -17.14 7.28 10.15
CA VAL A 360 -17.93 7.87 9.06
C VAL A 360 -17.03 8.65 8.14
N PHE A 361 -17.31 8.56 6.84
CA PHE A 361 -16.58 9.31 5.82
C PHE A 361 -17.49 9.83 4.71
N ALA A 362 -17.01 10.88 4.05
CA ALA A 362 -17.54 11.41 2.80
C ALA A 362 -16.39 11.73 1.86
N ASP A 363 -16.54 11.41 0.58
CA ASP A 363 -15.51 11.54 -0.43
C ASP A 363 -16.09 12.09 -1.74
N PRO A 364 -16.28 13.42 -1.87
CA PRO A 364 -16.61 14.06 -3.13
C PRO A 364 -15.51 13.90 -4.17
N ASN A 365 -15.86 13.37 -5.33
CA ASN A 365 -14.99 13.05 -6.45
C ASN A 365 -15.40 13.80 -7.70
N ASP A 366 -14.44 14.24 -8.48
CA ASP A 366 -14.61 14.93 -9.76
C ASP A 366 -13.57 14.40 -10.75
N LEU A 367 -14.03 13.83 -11.85
CA LEU A 367 -13.18 13.24 -12.89
C LEU A 367 -13.53 13.81 -14.26
N GLU A 368 -12.56 14.40 -14.93
CA GLU A 368 -12.64 14.81 -16.32
C GLU A 368 -11.71 13.96 -17.18
N THR A 369 -12.20 13.50 -18.31
CA THR A 369 -11.42 12.78 -19.31
C THR A 369 -11.49 13.51 -20.63
N ARG A 370 -10.36 13.69 -21.30
CA ARG A 370 -10.28 14.26 -22.63
C ARG A 370 -9.52 13.34 -23.58
N THR A 371 -10.04 13.20 -24.79
CA THR A 371 -9.38 12.52 -25.90
C THR A 371 -9.53 13.39 -27.15
N ASP A 372 -8.42 13.75 -27.76
CA ASP A 372 -8.42 14.38 -29.07
C ASP A 372 -8.23 13.31 -30.14
N THR A 373 -8.78 13.52 -31.32
CA THR A 373 -8.50 12.70 -32.50
C THR A 373 -7.77 13.58 -33.53
N VAL A 374 -6.57 13.15 -33.88
CA VAL A 374 -5.67 13.89 -34.75
C VAL A 374 -5.34 13.05 -35.99
N ALA A 375 -5.59 13.59 -37.17
CA ALA A 375 -5.14 13.06 -38.46
C ALA A 375 -4.07 14.01 -39.04
N SER A 376 -4.32 14.68 -40.15
CA SER A 376 -3.51 15.80 -40.62
C SER A 376 -3.72 17.08 -39.77
N TYR A 377 -4.83 17.17 -39.10
CA TYR A 377 -5.19 18.21 -38.12
C TYR A 377 -6.06 17.58 -37.05
N LYS A 378 -6.36 18.32 -35.98
CA LYS A 378 -7.26 17.84 -34.93
C LYS A 378 -8.70 17.87 -35.47
N THR A 379 -9.27 16.68 -35.67
CA THR A 379 -10.61 16.49 -36.24
C THR A 379 -11.70 16.42 -35.21
N LYS A 380 -11.38 16.01 -33.99
CA LYS A 380 -12.38 15.82 -32.90
C LYS A 380 -11.77 16.03 -31.53
N GLU A 381 -12.55 16.66 -30.65
CA GLU A 381 -12.34 16.69 -29.21
C GLU A 381 -13.48 15.93 -28.54
N SER A 382 -13.15 14.92 -27.73
CA SER A 382 -14.10 14.20 -26.91
C SER A 382 -13.79 14.50 -25.44
N TYR A 383 -14.81 14.89 -24.69
CA TYR A 383 -14.72 15.22 -23.28
C TYR A 383 -15.79 14.42 -22.50
N SER A 384 -15.40 13.91 -21.34
CA SER A 384 -16.31 13.24 -20.44
C SER A 384 -16.07 13.75 -19.03
N LYS A 385 -17.12 14.02 -18.30
CA LYS A 385 -17.08 14.45 -16.91
C LYS A 385 -18.00 13.56 -16.08
N THR A 386 -17.54 13.17 -14.89
CA THR A 386 -18.33 12.46 -13.89
C THR A 386 -18.06 13.08 -12.54
N ASP A 387 -19.14 13.52 -11.88
CA ASP A 387 -19.15 13.99 -10.50
C ASP A 387 -19.87 12.96 -9.64
N SER A 388 -19.37 12.72 -8.42
CA SER A 388 -20.05 11.85 -7.45
C SER A 388 -19.56 12.11 -6.03
N THR A 389 -20.35 11.70 -5.05
CA THR A 389 -19.92 11.68 -3.64
C THR A 389 -20.11 10.30 -3.07
N ASP A 390 -19.00 9.66 -2.69
CA ASP A 390 -19.02 8.44 -1.90
C ASP A 390 -19.19 8.77 -0.43
N TYR A 391 -19.85 7.90 0.32
CA TYR A 391 -20.00 8.03 1.75
C TYR A 391 -20.06 6.67 2.42
N GLY A 392 -19.70 6.61 3.70
CA GLY A 392 -19.85 5.40 4.49
C GLY A 392 -19.98 5.69 5.97
N ALA A 393 -20.63 4.77 6.65
CA ALA A 393 -20.70 4.71 8.10
C ALA A 393 -20.50 3.27 8.56
N GLN A 394 -19.70 3.08 9.57
CA GLN A 394 -19.36 1.77 10.12
C GLN A 394 -19.50 1.81 11.64
N LEU A 395 -20.17 0.82 12.18
CA LEU A 395 -20.27 0.60 13.63
C LEU A 395 -19.77 -0.81 13.91
N SER A 396 -18.79 -0.99 14.76
CA SER A 396 -18.28 -2.31 15.11
C SER A 396 -18.04 -2.45 16.61
N LEU A 397 -18.32 -3.64 17.12
CA LEU A 397 -18.01 -4.09 18.47
C LEU A 397 -17.02 -5.24 18.36
N ASP A 398 -15.88 -5.09 19.00
CA ASP A 398 -14.88 -6.13 19.22
C ASP A 398 -14.84 -6.47 20.71
N LYS A 399 -15.08 -7.73 21.07
CA LYS A 399 -15.22 -8.13 22.47
C LYS A 399 -14.60 -9.49 22.78
N GLY A 400 -13.72 -9.52 23.77
CA GLY A 400 -13.28 -10.75 24.40
C GLY A 400 -14.42 -11.41 25.20
N LEU A 401 -14.64 -12.70 24.97
CA LEU A 401 -15.61 -13.53 25.69
C LEU A 401 -14.86 -14.65 26.43
N GLY A 402 -14.39 -14.35 27.62
CA GLY A 402 -13.48 -15.21 28.36
C GLY A 402 -12.04 -15.15 27.86
N ALA A 403 -11.23 -16.16 28.17
CA ALA A 403 -9.80 -16.15 27.88
C ALA A 403 -9.43 -16.52 26.42
N HIS A 404 -10.35 -17.15 25.68
CA HIS A 404 -10.01 -17.83 24.43
C HIS A 404 -10.93 -17.53 23.27
N PHE A 405 -11.94 -16.71 23.45
CA PHE A 405 -12.88 -16.39 22.37
C PHE A 405 -13.01 -14.87 22.22
N ARG A 406 -12.88 -14.40 21.00
CA ARG A 406 -13.13 -13.01 20.59
C ARG A 406 -14.31 -12.98 19.63
N LEU A 407 -15.20 -12.04 19.82
CA LEU A 407 -16.35 -11.78 18.96
C LEU A 407 -16.22 -10.39 18.36
N THR A 408 -16.24 -10.31 17.01
CA THR A 408 -16.33 -9.05 16.28
C THR A 408 -17.63 -9.02 15.49
N THR A 409 -18.42 -7.96 15.65
CA THR A 409 -19.68 -7.78 14.92
C THR A 409 -19.85 -6.34 14.52
N GLY A 410 -20.60 -6.08 13.45
CA GLY A 410 -20.80 -4.72 13.01
C GLY A 410 -21.87 -4.54 11.95
N LEU A 411 -22.14 -3.26 11.73
CA LEU A 411 -23.05 -2.73 10.71
C LEU A 411 -22.28 -1.76 9.83
N ASP A 412 -22.32 -1.97 8.53
CA ASP A 412 -21.74 -1.07 7.55
C ASP A 412 -22.84 -0.48 6.66
N TRP A 413 -22.70 0.79 6.40
CA TRP A 413 -23.48 1.50 5.40
C TRP A 413 -22.51 2.18 4.45
N TYR A 414 -22.52 1.80 3.19
CA TYR A 414 -21.75 2.41 2.11
C TYR A 414 -22.69 2.90 1.02
N GLY A 415 -22.38 4.01 0.38
CA GLY A 415 -23.15 4.49 -0.74
C GLY A 415 -22.45 5.54 -1.58
N ARG A 416 -23.13 5.90 -2.66
CA ARG A 416 -22.76 6.95 -3.58
C ARG A 416 -24.00 7.73 -3.96
N PHE A 417 -23.89 9.04 -4.08
CA PHE A 417 -24.97 9.91 -4.58
C PHE A 417 -24.43 11.01 -5.48
N GLY A 418 -25.37 11.69 -6.20
CA GLY A 418 -25.01 12.74 -7.12
C GLY A 418 -24.12 12.28 -8.27
N ALA A 419 -24.20 10.99 -8.64
CA ALA A 419 -23.43 10.47 -9.73
C ALA A 419 -24.08 10.82 -11.06
N ASP A 420 -23.47 11.78 -11.77
CA ASP A 420 -23.92 12.26 -13.07
C ASP A 420 -22.76 12.15 -14.07
N ALA A 421 -23.04 11.64 -15.26
CA ALA A 421 -22.09 11.52 -16.36
C ALA A 421 -22.51 12.41 -17.54
N VAL A 422 -21.58 13.21 -18.02
CA VAL A 422 -21.77 14.08 -19.19
C VAL A 422 -20.68 13.78 -20.20
N ASN A 423 -21.05 13.54 -21.46
CA ASN A 423 -20.12 13.46 -22.58
C ASN A 423 -20.37 14.60 -23.54
N SER A 424 -19.32 15.20 -24.08
CA SER A 424 -19.43 16.13 -25.19
C SER A 424 -18.38 15.81 -26.27
N GLU A 425 -18.78 15.96 -27.52
CA GLU A 425 -17.88 15.84 -28.67
C GLU A 425 -17.97 17.09 -29.53
N LYS A 426 -16.82 17.59 -29.96
CA LYS A 426 -16.70 18.69 -30.92
C LYS A 426 -15.98 18.19 -32.14
N ALA A 427 -16.61 18.28 -33.31
CA ALA A 427 -15.96 18.10 -34.61
C ALA A 427 -15.36 19.42 -35.06
N LEU A 428 -14.12 19.38 -35.60
CA LEU A 428 -13.39 20.56 -36.05
C LEU A 428 -13.07 20.45 -37.55
N ASN A 429 -13.05 21.62 -38.22
CA ASN A 429 -12.53 21.75 -39.56
C ASN A 429 -10.99 21.92 -39.54
N PRO A 430 -10.33 21.96 -40.75
CA PRO A 430 -8.89 22.18 -40.85
C PRO A 430 -8.40 23.50 -40.23
N GLU A 431 -9.25 24.50 -40.15
CA GLU A 431 -8.97 25.82 -39.58
C GLU A 431 -9.07 25.81 -38.06
N GLY A 432 -9.51 24.68 -37.44
CA GLY A 432 -9.69 24.51 -36.00
C GLY A 432 -11.02 25.06 -35.46
N GLU A 433 -11.95 25.42 -36.36
CA GLU A 433 -13.28 25.90 -35.96
C GLU A 433 -14.21 24.71 -35.64
N VAL A 434 -15.09 24.87 -34.66
CA VAL A 434 -16.07 23.85 -34.26
C VAL A 434 -17.21 23.86 -35.29
N VAL A 435 -17.32 22.79 -36.09
CA VAL A 435 -18.37 22.62 -37.11
C VAL A 435 -19.59 21.87 -36.55
N ARG A 436 -19.44 21.10 -35.49
CA ARG A 436 -20.52 20.36 -34.85
C ARG A 436 -20.19 20.13 -33.34
N THR A 437 -21.18 20.30 -32.51
CA THR A 437 -21.14 19.90 -31.10
C THR A 437 -22.23 18.87 -30.83
N PHE A 438 -21.90 17.85 -30.04
CA PHE A 438 -22.81 16.85 -29.56
C PHE A 438 -22.63 16.75 -28.03
N GLU A 439 -23.70 16.66 -27.27
CA GLU A 439 -23.68 16.45 -25.84
C GLU A 439 -24.71 15.38 -25.47
N GLU A 440 -24.36 14.52 -24.54
CA GLU A 440 -25.22 13.49 -24.01
C GLU A 440 -24.97 13.29 -22.52
N HIS A 441 -25.97 12.76 -21.83
CA HIS A 441 -25.89 12.33 -20.44
C HIS A 441 -26.02 10.81 -20.37
N PRO A 442 -24.92 10.05 -20.30
CA PRO A 442 -24.97 8.58 -20.26
C PRO A 442 -25.83 8.04 -19.11
N TYR A 443 -25.86 8.71 -17.99
CA TYR A 443 -26.84 8.59 -16.94
C TYR A 443 -26.85 9.84 -16.06
N THR A 444 -27.98 10.06 -15.35
CA THR A 444 -28.13 11.11 -14.34
C THR A 444 -28.78 10.57 -13.07
N GLY A 445 -28.61 11.28 -11.96
CA GLY A 445 -29.22 10.93 -10.68
C GLY A 445 -28.75 9.60 -10.10
N GLY A 446 -27.54 9.17 -10.45
CA GLY A 446 -26.97 7.92 -9.98
C GLY A 446 -26.85 7.88 -8.46
N LYS A 447 -27.36 6.81 -7.84
CA LYS A 447 -27.26 6.52 -6.41
C LYS A 447 -27.01 5.05 -6.16
N ARG A 448 -26.20 4.77 -5.14
CA ARG A 448 -25.95 3.43 -4.62
C ARG A 448 -26.08 3.45 -3.10
N ARG A 449 -26.60 2.39 -2.53
CA ARG A 449 -26.68 2.17 -1.08
C ARG A 449 -26.54 0.69 -0.79
N ASP A 450 -25.47 0.34 -0.11
CA ASP A 450 -25.20 -1.00 0.38
C ASP A 450 -25.28 -0.98 1.91
N VAL A 451 -25.99 -1.93 2.48
CA VAL A 451 -26.09 -2.09 3.95
C VAL A 451 -25.70 -3.52 4.28
N GLY A 452 -24.70 -3.70 5.12
CA GLY A 452 -24.16 -4.98 5.50
C GLY A 452 -24.12 -5.18 7.02
N VAL A 453 -24.46 -6.37 7.47
CA VAL A 453 -24.32 -6.81 8.87
C VAL A 453 -23.39 -8.01 8.89
N PHE A 454 -22.41 -8.00 9.78
CA PHE A 454 -21.48 -9.12 9.91
C PHE A 454 -21.25 -9.52 11.37
N ILE A 455 -20.85 -10.79 11.52
CA ILE A 455 -20.38 -11.38 12.77
C ILE A 455 -19.20 -12.30 12.45
N SER A 456 -18.14 -12.20 13.26
CA SER A 456 -17.01 -13.15 13.23
C SER A 456 -16.60 -13.54 14.65
N GLY A 457 -16.05 -14.72 14.77
CA GLY A 457 -15.52 -15.24 16.02
C GLY A 457 -14.15 -15.86 15.80
N ASP A 458 -13.22 -15.57 16.73
CA ASP A 458 -11.86 -16.10 16.78
C ASP A 458 -11.70 -16.91 18.08
N TYR A 459 -11.16 -18.12 17.95
CA TYR A 459 -10.96 -19.05 19.06
C TYR A 459 -9.53 -19.57 19.11
N ASN A 460 -8.86 -19.38 20.25
CA ASN A 460 -7.47 -19.80 20.51
C ASN A 460 -7.32 -20.67 21.77
N GLY A 461 -8.39 -21.37 22.18
CA GLY A 461 -8.39 -22.20 23.39
C GLY A 461 -7.65 -23.54 23.28
N ILE A 462 -7.17 -23.91 22.09
CA ILE A 462 -6.35 -25.09 21.88
C ILE A 462 -4.92 -24.64 21.62
N ALA A 463 -3.97 -25.14 22.41
CA ALA A 463 -2.57 -24.72 22.28
C ALA A 463 -2.05 -24.89 20.85
N GLY A 464 -1.55 -23.81 20.26
CA GLY A 464 -1.00 -23.78 18.92
C GLY A 464 -2.03 -23.82 17.78
N LEU A 465 -3.36 -23.78 18.06
CA LEU A 465 -4.41 -23.76 17.05
C LEU A 465 -5.29 -22.52 17.24
N ASP A 466 -5.35 -21.67 16.23
CA ASP A 466 -6.26 -20.54 16.14
C ASP A 466 -7.29 -20.82 15.03
N ILE A 467 -8.57 -20.61 15.32
CA ILE A 467 -9.68 -20.82 14.39
C ILE A 467 -10.49 -19.53 14.32
N ALA A 468 -10.77 -19.07 13.10
CA ALA A 468 -11.63 -17.93 12.85
C ALA A 468 -12.76 -18.32 11.90
N ALA A 469 -13.96 -17.78 12.11
CA ALA A 469 -15.07 -17.94 11.20
C ALA A 469 -15.97 -16.71 11.24
N GLY A 470 -16.59 -16.37 10.11
CA GLY A 470 -17.48 -15.23 10.02
C GLY A 470 -18.51 -15.33 8.92
N LEU A 471 -19.58 -14.58 9.09
CA LEU A 471 -20.69 -14.45 8.13
C LEU A 471 -21.08 -12.99 7.98
N ARG A 472 -21.52 -12.64 6.77
CA ARG A 472 -22.03 -11.30 6.45
C ARG A 472 -23.20 -11.40 5.47
N LEU A 473 -24.21 -10.57 5.68
CA LEU A 473 -25.33 -10.36 4.78
C LEU A 473 -25.37 -8.89 4.34
N ASP A 474 -25.39 -8.68 3.03
CA ASP A 474 -25.50 -7.37 2.39
C ASP A 474 -26.81 -7.24 1.64
N SER A 475 -27.41 -6.04 1.71
CA SER A 475 -28.51 -5.58 0.88
C SER A 475 -28.01 -4.49 -0.04
N LEU A 476 -28.15 -4.66 -1.34
CA LEU A 476 -27.63 -3.80 -2.39
C LEU A 476 -28.77 -3.07 -3.06
N HIS A 477 -28.66 -1.75 -3.21
CA HIS A 477 -29.64 -0.94 -3.93
C HIS A 477 -28.92 0.10 -4.78
N SER A 478 -29.25 0.17 -6.07
CA SER A 478 -28.73 1.18 -6.99
C SER A 478 -29.85 1.72 -7.87
N GLN A 479 -29.74 2.97 -8.26
CA GLN A 479 -30.66 3.60 -9.22
C GLN A 479 -30.00 4.69 -10.02
N ALA A 480 -30.46 4.90 -11.24
CA ALA A 480 -30.10 6.05 -12.08
C ALA A 480 -31.14 6.20 -13.21
N ASN A 481 -30.99 7.26 -13.99
CA ASN A 481 -31.74 7.52 -15.21
C ASN A 481 -30.82 7.28 -16.43
N PRO A 482 -30.82 6.07 -17.05
CA PRO A 482 -29.98 5.77 -18.21
C PRO A 482 -30.23 6.71 -19.39
N GLY A 483 -29.17 7.15 -20.07
CA GLY A 483 -29.28 8.09 -21.20
C GLY A 483 -29.80 9.48 -20.81
N GLY A 484 -29.80 9.84 -19.51
CA GLY A 484 -30.34 11.11 -19.03
C GLY A 484 -31.86 11.25 -19.17
N GLY A 485 -32.58 10.14 -19.44
CA GLY A 485 -34.03 10.12 -19.59
C GLY A 485 -34.79 10.43 -18.29
N PRO A 486 -36.11 10.58 -18.36
CA PRO A 486 -36.93 10.87 -17.17
C PRO A 486 -37.17 9.64 -16.31
N ASP A 487 -36.97 8.42 -16.85
CA ASP A 487 -37.34 7.18 -16.18
C ASP A 487 -36.18 6.69 -15.29
N THR A 488 -36.48 6.49 -14.01
CA THR A 488 -35.52 5.92 -13.07
C THR A 488 -35.52 4.41 -13.14
N THR A 489 -34.38 3.84 -13.48
CA THR A 489 -34.12 2.41 -13.44
C THR A 489 -33.53 2.03 -12.10
N ARG A 490 -33.95 0.89 -11.52
CA ARG A 490 -33.52 0.40 -10.20
C ARG A 490 -32.88 -0.97 -10.32
N TYR A 491 -31.98 -1.22 -9.40
CA TYR A 491 -31.31 -2.49 -9.19
C TYR A 491 -31.36 -2.82 -7.69
N ASP A 492 -31.82 -4.00 -7.34
CA ASP A 492 -31.91 -4.50 -5.97
C ASP A 492 -31.38 -5.94 -5.93
N ASP A 493 -30.47 -6.24 -4.99
CA ASP A 493 -29.94 -7.59 -4.79
C ASP A 493 -29.48 -7.82 -3.33
N ARG A 494 -29.08 -9.04 -3.02
CA ARG A 494 -28.53 -9.44 -1.71
C ARG A 494 -27.35 -10.36 -1.89
N ALA A 495 -26.37 -10.22 -1.00
CA ALA A 495 -25.20 -11.09 -0.99
C ALA A 495 -24.99 -11.69 0.40
N LEU A 496 -24.75 -13.01 0.43
CA LEU A 496 -24.32 -13.73 1.63
C LEU A 496 -22.87 -14.14 1.45
N THR A 497 -21.99 -13.72 2.34
CA THR A 497 -20.58 -14.09 2.36
C THR A 497 -20.19 -14.71 3.68
N GLY A 498 -19.08 -15.44 3.69
CA GLY A 498 -18.59 -16.10 4.89
C GLY A 498 -17.15 -16.57 4.71
N PHE A 499 -16.47 -16.84 5.80
CA PHE A 499 -15.17 -17.48 5.78
C PHE A 499 -15.02 -18.42 6.96
N THR A 500 -14.10 -19.37 6.82
CA THR A 500 -13.55 -20.19 7.90
C THR A 500 -12.06 -20.34 7.65
N ALA A 501 -11.28 -20.05 8.68
CA ALA A 501 -9.84 -20.09 8.60
C ALA A 501 -9.26 -20.74 9.85
N ALA A 502 -8.12 -21.40 9.71
CA ALA A 502 -7.38 -21.98 10.81
C ALA A 502 -5.89 -21.74 10.60
N SER A 503 -5.18 -21.49 11.70
CA SER A 503 -3.72 -21.49 11.74
C SER A 503 -3.22 -22.42 12.81
N VAL A 504 -2.13 -23.14 12.54
CA VAL A 504 -1.50 -24.09 13.45
C VAL A 504 -0.04 -23.72 13.62
N LYS A 505 0.35 -23.38 14.84
CA LYS A 505 1.75 -23.15 15.24
C LYS A 505 2.40 -24.53 15.49
N ILE A 506 3.12 -25.04 14.47
CA ILE A 506 3.85 -26.32 14.58
C ILE A 506 5.05 -26.17 15.50
N THR A 507 5.73 -25.02 15.41
CA THR A 507 6.78 -24.57 16.33
C THR A 507 6.63 -23.07 16.53
N ASP A 508 7.43 -22.49 17.43
CA ASP A 508 7.46 -21.03 17.63
C ASP A 508 7.79 -20.25 16.36
N SER A 509 8.42 -20.90 15.38
CA SER A 509 8.87 -20.30 14.12
C SER A 509 8.07 -20.77 12.89
N LEU A 510 7.26 -21.80 12.98
CA LEU A 510 6.55 -22.39 11.84
C LEU A 510 5.04 -22.40 12.06
N VAL A 511 4.33 -21.64 11.24
CA VAL A 511 2.88 -21.58 11.23
C VAL A 511 2.37 -22.13 9.88
N LEU A 512 1.40 -23.04 9.96
CA LEU A 512 0.61 -23.46 8.80
C LEU A 512 -0.77 -22.83 8.89
N PHE A 513 -1.37 -22.50 7.75
CA PHE A 513 -2.73 -21.99 7.74
C PHE A 513 -3.52 -22.50 6.53
N ALA A 514 -4.83 -22.49 6.68
CA ALA A 514 -5.80 -22.70 5.61
C ALA A 514 -6.99 -21.77 5.80
N ASN A 515 -7.58 -21.30 4.70
CA ASN A 515 -8.74 -20.42 4.66
C ASN A 515 -9.65 -20.80 3.51
N VAL A 516 -10.94 -20.84 3.77
CA VAL A 516 -12.01 -20.97 2.76
C VAL A 516 -12.91 -19.75 2.90
N ALA A 517 -13.09 -18.99 1.82
CA ALA A 517 -13.89 -17.78 1.87
C ALA A 517 -14.81 -17.65 0.66
N ARG A 518 -16.00 -17.11 0.88
CA ARG A 518 -16.91 -16.63 -0.15
C ARG A 518 -16.93 -15.11 -0.12
N ALA A 519 -16.69 -14.47 -1.28
CA ALA A 519 -16.74 -13.04 -1.45
C ALA A 519 -17.63 -12.64 -2.63
N PHE A 520 -17.94 -11.35 -2.76
CA PHE A 520 -18.76 -10.85 -3.85
C PHE A 520 -18.30 -9.45 -4.31
N ARG A 521 -18.76 -9.09 -5.52
CA ARG A 521 -18.68 -7.73 -6.06
C ARG A 521 -20.04 -7.33 -6.65
N ALA A 522 -20.62 -6.25 -6.18
CA ALA A 522 -21.82 -5.68 -6.78
C ALA A 522 -21.46 -4.99 -8.12
N PRO A 523 -22.35 -5.02 -9.11
CA PRO A 523 -22.19 -4.20 -10.31
C PRO A 523 -22.12 -2.72 -9.95
N ASP A 524 -21.33 -1.95 -10.68
CA ASP A 524 -21.24 -0.49 -10.47
C ASP A 524 -22.28 0.28 -11.29
N LEU A 525 -22.41 1.59 -11.03
CA LEU A 525 -23.38 2.44 -11.73
C LEU A 525 -23.11 2.51 -13.24
N ASN A 526 -21.84 2.45 -13.66
CA ASN A 526 -21.50 2.45 -15.09
C ASN A 526 -21.89 1.14 -15.77
N GLU A 527 -21.68 -0.01 -15.09
CA GLU A 527 -22.05 -1.32 -15.60
C GLU A 527 -23.57 -1.47 -15.74
N LEU A 528 -24.32 -0.93 -14.75
CA LEU A 528 -25.78 -1.02 -14.71
C LEU A 528 -26.48 -0.02 -15.62
N PHE A 529 -26.04 1.24 -15.64
CA PHE A 529 -26.87 2.34 -16.13
C PHE A 529 -26.23 3.20 -17.23
N TYR A 530 -24.93 3.03 -17.53
CA TYR A 530 -24.28 3.84 -18.56
C TYR A 530 -24.84 3.50 -19.95
N SER A 531 -25.48 4.48 -20.58
CA SER A 531 -25.97 4.39 -21.95
C SER A 531 -25.45 5.61 -22.73
N GLY A 532 -24.37 5.41 -23.51
CA GLY A 532 -23.72 6.54 -24.16
C GLY A 532 -22.45 6.18 -24.93
N ILE A 533 -21.88 7.18 -25.61
CA ILE A 533 -20.68 7.07 -26.42
C ILE A 533 -19.45 6.97 -25.53
N THR A 534 -18.50 6.15 -25.93
CA THR A 534 -17.17 6.04 -25.33
C THR A 534 -16.10 6.07 -26.42
N GLY A 535 -14.85 6.22 -26.06
CA GLY A 535 -13.73 6.19 -27.02
C GLY A 535 -13.67 4.91 -27.88
N ARG A 536 -14.33 3.82 -27.46
CA ARG A 536 -14.36 2.52 -28.17
C ARG A 536 -15.69 2.26 -28.91
N GLY A 537 -16.73 3.05 -28.69
CA GLY A 537 -18.07 2.89 -29.28
C GLY A 537 -19.17 3.19 -28.25
N PHE A 538 -20.40 2.87 -28.61
CA PHE A 538 -21.58 3.07 -27.76
C PHE A 538 -21.71 1.92 -26.73
N ILE A 539 -22.04 2.24 -25.49
CA ILE A 539 -22.40 1.27 -24.45
C ILE A 539 -23.90 1.32 -24.21
N ILE A 540 -24.52 0.17 -24.15
CA ILE A 540 -25.93 -0.02 -23.73
C ILE A 540 -25.94 -0.44 -22.28
N ALA A 541 -26.75 0.23 -21.45
CA ALA A 541 -26.97 -0.10 -20.04
C ALA A 541 -27.51 -1.54 -19.86
N ASN A 542 -27.11 -2.22 -18.80
CA ASN A 542 -27.67 -3.51 -18.41
C ASN A 542 -27.98 -3.58 -16.91
N PRO A 543 -29.19 -3.16 -16.49
CA PRO A 543 -29.60 -3.26 -15.09
C PRO A 543 -29.94 -4.69 -14.63
N GLY A 544 -29.87 -5.68 -15.52
CA GLY A 544 -30.12 -7.09 -15.22
C GLY A 544 -28.88 -7.90 -14.80
N LEU A 545 -27.79 -7.22 -14.42
CA LEU A 545 -26.56 -7.90 -13.97
C LEU A 545 -26.72 -8.50 -12.58
N ASN A 546 -26.18 -9.72 -12.38
CA ASN A 546 -26.01 -10.33 -11.08
C ASN A 546 -24.67 -9.87 -10.43
N PRO A 547 -24.55 -9.87 -9.11
CA PRO A 547 -23.26 -9.69 -8.46
C PRO A 547 -22.28 -10.82 -8.85
N GLU A 548 -21.01 -10.48 -9.05
CA GLU A 548 -19.97 -11.51 -9.12
C GLU A 548 -19.82 -12.16 -7.75
N SER A 549 -19.59 -13.46 -7.72
CA SER A 549 -19.31 -14.20 -6.49
C SER A 549 -18.10 -15.10 -6.65
N SER A 550 -17.26 -15.18 -5.61
CA SER A 550 -16.12 -16.09 -5.59
C SER A 550 -16.22 -17.09 -4.44
N LEU A 551 -15.73 -18.31 -4.70
CA LEU A 551 -15.35 -19.26 -3.66
C LEU A 551 -13.85 -19.48 -3.77
N SER A 552 -13.14 -19.27 -2.67
CA SER A 552 -11.69 -19.36 -2.61
C SER A 552 -11.21 -20.37 -1.59
N PHE A 553 -10.07 -20.96 -1.88
CA PHE A 553 -9.29 -21.82 -1.00
C PHE A 553 -7.87 -21.27 -0.98
N ASP A 554 -7.41 -20.84 0.16
CA ASP A 554 -6.05 -20.35 0.40
C ASP A 554 -5.39 -21.25 1.44
N GLY A 555 -4.11 -21.52 1.28
CA GLY A 555 -3.32 -22.24 2.27
C GLY A 555 -1.85 -21.89 2.15
N GLY A 556 -1.12 -22.05 3.23
CA GLY A 556 0.29 -21.73 3.19
C GLY A 556 1.03 -22.03 4.48
N LEU A 557 2.30 -21.75 4.41
CA LEU A 557 3.20 -21.81 5.56
C LEU A 557 3.97 -20.49 5.73
N LYS A 558 4.23 -20.13 6.97
CA LYS A 558 5.09 -19.01 7.35
C LYS A 558 6.17 -19.55 8.28
N LEU A 559 7.43 -19.44 7.86
CA LEU A 559 8.60 -19.73 8.69
C LEU A 559 9.21 -18.39 9.10
N ILE A 560 9.17 -18.09 10.39
CA ILE A 560 9.62 -16.81 10.95
C ILE A 560 10.72 -17.11 11.95
N GLY A 561 11.96 -17.15 11.49
CA GLY A 561 13.14 -17.38 12.31
C GLY A 561 13.98 -16.11 12.47
N ARG A 562 14.96 -16.14 13.34
CA ARG A 562 15.85 -15.00 13.61
C ARG A 562 16.61 -14.50 12.40
N ARG A 563 16.93 -15.38 11.44
CA ARG A 563 17.74 -15.07 10.23
C ARG A 563 17.05 -15.42 8.93
N LEU A 564 15.91 -16.07 8.99
CA LEU A 564 15.20 -16.55 7.80
C LEU A 564 13.71 -16.32 7.98
N PHE A 565 13.14 -15.63 7.01
CA PHE A 565 11.72 -15.61 6.77
C PHE A 565 11.40 -16.34 5.48
N VAL A 566 10.38 -17.20 5.48
CA VAL A 566 9.82 -17.80 4.26
C VAL A 566 8.29 -17.80 4.40
N GLY A 567 7.61 -17.22 3.42
CA GLY A 567 6.18 -17.35 3.20
C GLY A 567 5.94 -18.13 1.91
N PHE A 568 5.25 -19.24 1.97
CA PHE A 568 4.83 -20.00 0.81
C PHE A 568 3.31 -20.15 0.84
N TYR A 569 2.64 -19.75 -0.26
CA TYR A 569 1.19 -19.67 -0.35
C TYR A 569 0.68 -20.33 -1.62
N GLY A 570 -0.37 -21.13 -1.50
CA GLY A 570 -1.13 -21.67 -2.61
C GLY A 570 -2.56 -21.16 -2.55
N PHE A 571 -3.16 -20.91 -3.70
CA PHE A 571 -4.53 -20.43 -3.77
C PHE A 571 -5.27 -20.98 -4.98
N TYR A 572 -6.61 -21.06 -4.82
CA TYR A 572 -7.55 -21.47 -5.85
C TYR A 572 -8.83 -20.66 -5.71
N TYR A 573 -9.23 -19.94 -6.76
CA TYR A 573 -10.44 -19.11 -6.81
C TYR A 573 -11.34 -19.58 -7.95
N GLU A 574 -12.58 -19.86 -7.63
CA GLU A 574 -13.65 -20.01 -8.62
C GLU A 574 -14.55 -18.76 -8.53
N ILE A 575 -14.68 -18.02 -9.63
CA ILE A 575 -15.48 -16.80 -9.72
C ILE A 575 -16.64 -17.06 -10.67
N LYS A 576 -17.86 -16.82 -10.22
CA LYS A 576 -19.09 -16.93 -11.00
C LYS A 576 -19.63 -15.57 -11.34
N ASP A 577 -20.39 -15.52 -12.44
CA ASP A 577 -21.08 -14.32 -12.91
C ASP A 577 -20.14 -13.14 -13.15
N MET A 578 -18.91 -13.41 -13.63
CA MET A 578 -17.94 -12.36 -13.95
C MET A 578 -18.57 -11.38 -14.94
N ILE A 579 -18.55 -10.10 -14.57
CA ILE A 579 -19.10 -9.02 -15.38
C ILE A 579 -18.02 -8.56 -16.36
N GLU A 580 -18.28 -8.81 -17.63
CA GLU A 580 -17.38 -8.42 -18.72
C GLU A 580 -18.13 -7.61 -19.76
N ARG A 581 -17.38 -6.68 -20.37
CA ARG A 581 -17.90 -5.94 -21.52
C ARG A 581 -17.71 -6.75 -22.79
N TYR A 582 -18.77 -6.92 -23.56
CA TYR A 582 -18.72 -7.60 -24.85
C TYR A 582 -19.47 -6.82 -25.95
N GLN A 583 -19.13 -7.12 -27.18
CA GLN A 583 -19.70 -6.46 -28.36
C GLN A 583 -21.01 -7.15 -28.76
N VAL A 584 -22.07 -6.37 -28.94
CA VAL A 584 -23.40 -6.86 -29.38
C VAL A 584 -23.70 -6.46 -30.83
N ALA A 585 -23.09 -5.40 -31.35
CA ALA A 585 -23.13 -4.97 -32.73
C ALA A 585 -21.86 -4.19 -33.07
N GLU A 586 -21.67 -3.83 -34.33
CA GLU A 586 -20.49 -3.02 -34.74
C GLU A 586 -20.39 -1.76 -33.86
N ARG A 587 -19.25 -1.60 -33.18
CA ARG A 587 -18.95 -0.51 -32.22
C ARG A 587 -20.02 -0.28 -31.14
N THR A 588 -20.81 -1.32 -30.82
CA THR A 588 -21.83 -1.27 -29.78
C THR A 588 -21.57 -2.38 -28.75
N TYR A 589 -21.52 -2.02 -27.50
CA TYR A 589 -21.13 -2.90 -26.39
C TYR A 589 -22.17 -2.88 -25.27
N THR A 590 -22.17 -3.90 -24.46
CA THR A 590 -22.90 -3.95 -23.19
C THR A 590 -22.07 -4.73 -22.15
N TYR A 591 -22.49 -4.70 -20.91
CA TYR A 591 -21.95 -5.57 -19.86
C TYR A 591 -22.83 -6.78 -19.65
N GLY A 592 -22.23 -7.91 -19.29
CA GLY A 592 -22.98 -9.14 -19.01
C GLY A 592 -22.21 -10.08 -18.09
N ASN A 593 -22.94 -10.94 -17.38
CA ASN A 593 -22.39 -12.03 -16.58
C ASN A 593 -22.05 -13.20 -17.52
N ILE A 594 -20.99 -13.05 -18.29
CA ILE A 594 -20.66 -13.96 -19.38
C ILE A 594 -19.64 -15.04 -19.03
N GLU A 595 -18.87 -14.83 -17.98
CA GLU A 595 -17.77 -15.68 -17.60
C GLU A 595 -17.97 -16.38 -16.26
N LYS A 596 -17.48 -17.63 -16.21
CA LYS A 596 -17.16 -18.37 -15.00
C LYS A 596 -15.66 -18.66 -15.05
N GLY A 597 -14.89 -18.06 -14.15
CA GLY A 597 -13.43 -18.12 -14.18
C GLY A 597 -12.86 -18.93 -13.03
N ARG A 598 -11.69 -19.52 -13.28
CA ARG A 598 -10.81 -20.10 -12.28
C ARG A 598 -9.48 -19.38 -12.30
N ILE A 599 -9.00 -18.97 -11.13
CA ILE A 599 -7.63 -18.43 -10.96
C ILE A 599 -6.95 -19.25 -9.88
N GLN A 600 -5.76 -19.75 -10.15
CA GLN A 600 -4.97 -20.54 -9.20
C GLN A 600 -3.49 -20.18 -9.33
N GLY A 601 -2.74 -20.42 -8.27
CA GLY A 601 -1.31 -20.12 -8.32
C GLY A 601 -0.58 -20.40 -7.04
N LEU A 602 0.71 -20.13 -7.11
CA LEU A 602 1.67 -20.25 -6.02
C LEU A 602 2.43 -18.94 -5.85
N GLU A 603 2.65 -18.56 -4.62
CA GLU A 603 3.47 -17.40 -4.24
C GLU A 603 4.54 -17.85 -3.25
N LEU A 604 5.74 -17.32 -3.43
CA LEU A 604 6.87 -17.51 -2.52
C LEU A 604 7.45 -16.13 -2.19
N GLU A 605 7.71 -15.88 -0.94
CA GLU A 605 8.52 -14.75 -0.50
C GLU A 605 9.49 -15.20 0.58
N TRP A 606 10.70 -14.63 0.57
CA TRP A 606 11.70 -14.99 1.55
C TRP A 606 12.68 -13.84 1.78
N GLU A 607 13.29 -13.82 2.97
CA GLU A 607 14.40 -12.97 3.31
C GLU A 607 15.35 -13.74 4.25
N PHE A 608 16.64 -13.71 3.94
CA PHE A 608 17.68 -14.42 4.67
C PHE A 608 18.82 -13.49 5.07
N PHE A 609 19.19 -13.51 6.34
CA PHE A 609 20.28 -12.75 6.93
C PHE A 609 21.46 -13.68 7.26
N PRO A 610 22.38 -13.97 6.31
CA PRO A 610 23.52 -14.86 6.55
C PRO A 610 24.42 -14.36 7.68
N TRP A 611 24.59 -13.03 7.77
CA TRP A 611 25.32 -12.36 8.85
C TRP A 611 24.72 -10.97 9.11
N PRO A 612 25.03 -10.33 10.27
CA PRO A 612 24.61 -8.96 10.53
C PRO A 612 25.08 -8.00 9.45
N GLY A 613 24.22 -7.09 9.01
CA GLY A 613 24.55 -6.11 7.97
C GLY A 613 24.43 -6.60 6.53
N PHE A 614 23.89 -7.81 6.31
CA PHE A 614 23.60 -8.29 4.96
C PHE A 614 22.35 -9.14 4.90
N SER A 615 21.47 -8.89 3.95
CA SER A 615 20.32 -9.74 3.64
C SER A 615 20.27 -10.11 2.16
N LEU A 616 19.76 -11.31 1.90
CA LEU A 616 19.28 -11.76 0.60
C LEU A 616 17.76 -11.87 0.68
N PHE A 617 17.07 -11.40 -0.33
CA PHE A 617 15.61 -11.44 -0.37
C PHE A 617 15.10 -11.76 -1.76
N GLY A 618 13.89 -12.28 -1.82
CA GLY A 618 13.25 -12.54 -3.09
C GLY A 618 11.78 -12.90 -2.94
N ASN A 619 11.10 -12.85 -4.05
CA ASN A 619 9.75 -13.35 -4.17
C ASN A 619 9.46 -13.84 -5.60
N MET A 620 8.44 -14.68 -5.71
CA MET A 620 7.98 -15.24 -6.97
C MET A 620 6.46 -15.42 -6.91
N ALA A 621 5.80 -15.21 -8.03
CA ALA A 621 4.39 -15.56 -8.21
C ALA A 621 4.19 -16.22 -9.58
N VAL A 622 3.46 -17.34 -9.58
CA VAL A 622 3.05 -18.07 -10.79
C VAL A 622 1.56 -18.23 -10.74
N LEU A 623 0.87 -17.73 -11.76
CA LEU A 623 -0.59 -17.69 -11.80
C LEU A 623 -1.12 -18.28 -13.11
N GLU A 624 -2.22 -18.98 -13.01
CA GLU A 624 -3.03 -19.44 -14.15
C GLU A 624 -4.47 -18.95 -13.97
N GLY A 625 -5.04 -18.33 -15.02
CA GLY A 625 -6.46 -17.96 -15.06
C GLY A 625 -7.12 -18.51 -16.31
N LYS A 626 -8.23 -19.26 -16.15
CA LYS A 626 -8.96 -19.86 -17.25
C LYS A 626 -10.47 -19.66 -17.12
N SER A 627 -11.13 -19.42 -18.24
CA SER A 627 -12.57 -19.56 -18.37
C SER A 627 -12.98 -21.01 -18.18
N LEU A 628 -13.87 -21.29 -17.25
CA LEU A 628 -14.44 -22.66 -17.06
C LEU A 628 -15.50 -22.98 -18.10
N LYS A 629 -15.94 -21.98 -18.87
CA LYS A 629 -16.93 -22.16 -19.93
C LYS A 629 -16.27 -22.51 -21.28
N THR A 630 -15.17 -21.87 -21.61
CA THR A 630 -14.51 -21.99 -22.92
C THR A 630 -13.15 -22.66 -22.85
N GLY A 631 -12.53 -22.74 -21.67
CA GLY A 631 -11.15 -23.19 -21.48
C GLY A 631 -10.09 -22.14 -21.87
N ALA A 632 -10.51 -20.99 -22.41
CA ALA A 632 -9.59 -19.91 -22.82
C ALA A 632 -8.96 -19.21 -21.59
N PRO A 633 -7.75 -18.64 -21.75
CA PRO A 633 -7.15 -17.81 -20.71
C PRO A 633 -8.03 -16.61 -20.35
N LEU A 634 -8.01 -16.21 -19.08
CA LEU A 634 -8.64 -14.96 -18.62
C LEU A 634 -7.73 -13.77 -18.94
N ASN A 635 -8.35 -12.61 -19.14
CA ASN A 635 -7.63 -11.34 -19.22
C ASN A 635 -7.08 -10.92 -17.84
N ASP A 636 -6.13 -10.00 -17.84
CA ASP A 636 -5.52 -9.36 -16.66
C ASP A 636 -4.68 -10.35 -15.80
N ILE A 637 -4.45 -11.57 -16.23
CA ILE A 637 -3.54 -12.51 -15.57
C ILE A 637 -2.09 -12.14 -15.93
N PRO A 638 -1.27 -11.67 -14.97
CA PRO A 638 0.09 -11.25 -15.26
C PRO A 638 0.98 -12.45 -15.67
N PRO A 639 2.04 -12.22 -16.43
CA PRO A 639 3.09 -13.22 -16.62
C PRO A 639 3.79 -13.52 -15.28
N GLU A 640 4.48 -14.64 -15.24
CA GLU A 640 5.32 -15.01 -14.09
C GLU A 640 6.32 -13.91 -13.77
N ARG A 641 6.51 -13.63 -12.47
CA ARG A 641 7.52 -12.67 -12.01
C ARG A 641 8.36 -13.26 -10.91
N VAL A 642 9.68 -13.02 -11.01
CA VAL A 642 10.66 -13.37 -9.98
C VAL A 642 11.48 -12.12 -9.65
N HIS A 643 11.52 -11.77 -8.39
CA HIS A 643 12.38 -10.73 -7.85
C HIS A 643 13.42 -11.36 -6.95
N LEU A 644 14.70 -11.05 -7.18
CA LEU A 644 15.82 -11.47 -6.36
C LEU A 644 16.69 -10.28 -6.04
N GLY A 645 17.15 -10.17 -4.81
CA GLY A 645 17.98 -9.05 -4.42
C GLY A 645 18.87 -9.36 -3.21
N GLY A 646 19.83 -8.46 -3.02
CA GLY A 646 20.67 -8.43 -1.83
C GLY A 646 20.78 -7.02 -1.30
N ARG A 647 20.87 -6.88 0.01
CA ARG A 647 21.07 -5.61 0.70
C ARG A 647 22.21 -5.72 1.69
N ALA A 648 23.09 -4.72 1.68
CA ALA A 648 24.20 -4.59 2.60
C ALA A 648 24.11 -3.27 3.36
N TRP A 649 24.43 -3.30 4.66
CA TRP A 649 24.53 -2.12 5.52
C TRP A 649 26.00 -1.98 5.96
N VAL A 650 26.58 -0.80 5.74
CA VAL A 650 27.96 -0.48 6.11
C VAL A 650 27.94 0.88 6.83
N GLY A 651 27.96 0.86 8.13
CA GLY A 651 27.82 2.06 8.95
C GLY A 651 26.50 2.77 8.67
N ARG A 652 26.57 3.98 8.12
CA ARG A 652 25.40 4.82 7.77
C ARG A 652 24.92 4.64 6.33
N LEU A 653 25.46 3.71 5.60
CA LEU A 653 25.10 3.42 4.22
C LEU A 653 24.36 2.09 4.10
N SER A 654 23.33 2.07 3.30
CA SER A 654 22.65 0.87 2.84
C SER A 654 22.74 0.81 1.32
N PHE A 655 23.11 -0.35 0.79
CA PHE A 655 23.15 -0.62 -0.64
C PHE A 655 22.23 -1.80 -0.95
N ALA A 656 21.40 -1.69 -1.97
CA ALA A 656 20.62 -2.83 -2.42
C ALA A 656 20.67 -2.95 -3.95
N LEU A 657 20.78 -4.19 -4.41
CA LEU A 657 20.63 -4.54 -5.83
C LEU A 657 19.45 -5.51 -5.92
N ARG A 658 18.54 -5.24 -6.85
CA ARG A 658 17.39 -6.09 -7.16
C ARG A 658 17.37 -6.40 -8.65
N GLY A 659 17.25 -7.66 -9.02
CA GLY A 659 16.95 -8.14 -10.36
C GLY A 659 15.48 -8.58 -10.42
N THR A 660 14.81 -8.23 -11.49
CA THR A 660 13.46 -8.67 -11.81
C THR A 660 13.52 -9.44 -13.14
N TRP A 661 13.00 -10.65 -13.12
CA TRP A 661 12.69 -11.41 -14.32
C TRP A 661 11.17 -11.49 -14.49
N GLN A 662 10.67 -11.12 -15.65
CA GLN A 662 9.28 -11.30 -16.08
C GLN A 662 9.26 -12.32 -17.21
N GLY A 663 8.46 -13.36 -17.04
CA GLY A 663 8.29 -14.43 -18.04
C GLY A 663 7.57 -13.93 -19.30
N GLU A 664 7.60 -14.75 -20.33
CA GLU A 664 6.83 -14.55 -21.54
C GLU A 664 5.32 -14.78 -21.28
N LYS A 665 4.46 -13.92 -21.79
CA LYS A 665 3.02 -14.18 -21.90
C LYS A 665 2.70 -14.68 -23.29
N SER A 666 2.88 -15.98 -23.53
CA SER A 666 2.64 -16.63 -24.81
C SER A 666 1.17 -17.04 -25.02
N ASP A 667 0.40 -17.15 -23.94
CA ASP A 667 -1.04 -17.52 -23.95
C ASP A 667 -1.87 -16.35 -23.39
N PRO A 668 -2.08 -15.26 -24.17
CA PRO A 668 -2.83 -14.10 -23.73
C PRO A 668 -4.33 -14.36 -23.69
N GLY A 669 -5.04 -13.61 -22.84
CA GLY A 669 -6.52 -13.59 -22.84
C GLY A 669 -7.10 -13.01 -24.13
N PRO A 670 -8.41 -13.14 -24.37
CA PRO A 670 -9.06 -12.75 -25.63
C PRO A 670 -8.91 -11.26 -26.01
N ALA A 671 -8.66 -10.41 -25.02
CA ALA A 671 -8.45 -8.96 -25.23
C ALA A 671 -6.99 -8.53 -25.01
N GLU A 672 -6.05 -9.47 -25.03
CA GLU A 672 -4.63 -9.25 -24.73
C GLU A 672 -3.73 -9.55 -25.94
N ILE A 673 -2.47 -9.18 -25.82
CA ILE A 673 -1.38 -9.52 -26.75
C ILE A 673 -0.31 -10.34 -26.03
N SER A 674 0.43 -11.14 -26.80
CA SER A 674 1.64 -11.78 -26.28
C SER A 674 2.72 -10.73 -26.02
N ILE A 675 3.45 -10.90 -24.94
CA ILE A 675 4.62 -10.07 -24.60
C ILE A 675 5.83 -10.98 -24.31
N PRO A 676 7.02 -10.61 -24.78
CA PRO A 676 8.22 -11.41 -24.54
C PRO A 676 8.69 -11.34 -23.10
N SER A 677 9.51 -12.31 -22.71
CA SER A 677 10.19 -12.25 -21.42
C SER A 677 11.18 -11.08 -21.37
N THR A 678 11.38 -10.56 -20.17
CA THR A 678 12.34 -9.48 -19.94
C THR A 678 13.02 -9.62 -18.59
N GLN A 679 14.15 -8.92 -18.44
CA GLN A 679 14.84 -8.76 -17.19
C GLN A 679 15.36 -7.34 -17.05
N TYR A 680 15.27 -6.81 -15.84
CA TYR A 680 15.81 -5.50 -15.51
C TYR A 680 16.36 -5.49 -14.08
N PHE A 681 17.19 -4.51 -13.79
CA PHE A 681 17.86 -4.40 -12.49
C PHE A 681 17.71 -2.98 -11.95
N ASP A 682 17.57 -2.90 -10.61
CA ASP A 682 17.49 -1.65 -9.87
C ASP A 682 18.60 -1.65 -8.81
N PHE A 683 19.16 -0.47 -8.55
CA PHE A 683 20.19 -0.28 -7.53
C PHE A 683 19.83 0.90 -6.62
N GLU A 684 19.87 0.66 -5.34
CA GLU A 684 19.49 1.62 -4.28
C GLU A 684 20.73 1.90 -3.41
N ILE A 685 20.91 3.18 -3.06
CA ILE A 685 21.80 3.62 -1.99
C ILE A 685 21.00 4.49 -1.05
N SER A 686 21.00 4.16 0.24
CA SER A 686 20.45 5.02 1.29
C SER A 686 21.57 5.46 2.23
N PHE A 687 21.66 6.75 2.50
CA PHE A 687 22.62 7.34 3.40
C PHE A 687 21.93 8.04 4.56
N TYR A 688 22.13 7.53 5.76
CA TYR A 688 21.59 8.04 7.01
C TYR A 688 22.61 8.95 7.68
N LEU A 689 22.67 10.22 7.25
CA LEU A 689 23.64 11.20 7.79
C LEU A 689 23.42 11.44 9.28
N SER A 690 22.16 11.51 9.71
CA SER A 690 21.70 11.54 11.10
C SER A 690 20.33 10.89 11.20
N ARG A 691 19.76 10.76 12.42
CA ARG A 691 18.35 10.36 12.62
C ARG A 691 17.36 11.31 11.93
N SER A 692 17.77 12.55 11.70
CA SER A 692 16.95 13.61 11.10
C SER A 692 17.22 13.84 9.62
N PHE A 693 18.23 13.19 9.01
CA PHE A 693 18.58 13.46 7.62
C PHE A 693 18.93 12.17 6.87
N GLN A 694 18.19 11.91 5.83
CA GLN A 694 18.34 10.74 4.95
C GLN A 694 18.42 11.19 3.49
N LEU A 695 19.37 10.59 2.75
CA LEU A 695 19.47 10.68 1.30
C LEU A 695 19.23 9.29 0.71
N ASN A 696 18.38 9.21 -0.30
CA ASN A 696 18.13 8.00 -1.07
C ASN A 696 18.48 8.26 -2.53
N PHE A 697 19.26 7.40 -3.10
CA PHE A 697 19.57 7.38 -4.52
C PHE A 697 19.14 6.04 -5.09
N LEU A 698 18.32 6.06 -6.12
CA LEU A 698 17.79 4.87 -6.77
C LEU A 698 18.03 4.98 -8.26
N VAL A 699 18.56 3.92 -8.85
CA VAL A 699 18.63 3.76 -10.31
C VAL A 699 17.71 2.61 -10.68
N THR A 700 16.63 2.89 -11.39
CA THR A 700 15.75 1.84 -11.93
C THR A 700 16.12 1.51 -13.36
N ASN A 701 15.87 0.27 -13.75
CA ASN A 701 16.17 -0.23 -15.11
C ASN A 701 17.62 0.09 -15.56
N ILE A 702 18.63 -0.32 -14.78
CA ILE A 702 20.05 0.02 -14.99
C ILE A 702 20.51 -0.30 -16.42
N LEU A 703 20.03 -1.40 -16.99
CA LEU A 703 20.43 -1.88 -18.32
C LEU A 703 19.67 -1.21 -19.46
N ASP A 704 18.75 -0.29 -19.14
CA ASP A 704 17.91 0.42 -20.11
C ASP A 704 17.12 -0.55 -21.01
N ALA A 705 16.56 -1.60 -20.38
CA ALA A 705 15.78 -2.61 -21.09
C ALA A 705 14.45 -2.04 -21.59
N SER A 706 14.14 -2.31 -22.87
CA SER A 706 12.87 -1.93 -23.48
C SER A 706 11.86 -3.06 -23.38
N TYR A 707 10.77 -2.85 -22.61
CA TYR A 707 9.79 -3.90 -22.36
C TYR A 707 8.36 -3.35 -22.18
N LEU A 708 7.40 -4.28 -22.23
CA LEU A 708 6.00 -4.08 -21.83
C LEU A 708 5.76 -4.81 -20.52
N ALA A 709 5.23 -4.12 -19.52
CA ALA A 709 4.89 -4.76 -18.24
C ALA A 709 3.57 -5.55 -18.32
N ARG A 710 2.69 -5.22 -19.24
CA ARG A 710 1.32 -5.72 -19.34
C ARG A 710 0.97 -6.17 -20.75
N PRO A 711 0.18 -7.24 -20.89
CA PRO A 711 -0.25 -7.77 -22.20
C PRO A 711 -1.43 -6.99 -22.82
N ASP A 712 -1.75 -5.77 -22.36
CA ASP A 712 -2.82 -4.95 -22.93
C ASP A 712 -2.39 -4.41 -24.30
N PRO A 713 -3.22 -4.55 -25.36
CA PRO A 713 -2.95 -4.01 -26.69
C PRO A 713 -2.69 -2.50 -26.74
N GLU A 714 -3.17 -1.75 -25.76
CA GLU A 714 -2.95 -0.30 -25.63
C GLU A 714 -1.70 0.04 -24.80
N SER A 715 -0.98 -0.96 -24.28
CA SER A 715 0.23 -0.74 -23.49
C SER A 715 1.32 -0.03 -24.28
N VAL A 716 2.06 0.80 -23.57
CA VAL A 716 3.26 1.49 -24.06
C VAL A 716 4.49 0.92 -23.36
N ARG A 717 5.67 1.18 -23.92
CA ARG A 717 6.95 0.77 -23.30
C ARG A 717 7.11 1.43 -21.94
N GLU A 718 7.66 0.65 -21.01
CA GLU A 718 7.96 1.12 -19.65
C GLU A 718 9.12 2.15 -19.66
N PRO A 719 9.27 2.95 -18.61
CA PRO A 719 10.36 3.91 -18.49
C PRO A 719 11.74 3.27 -18.70
N GLY A 720 12.61 3.96 -19.40
CA GLY A 720 14.02 3.62 -19.53
C GLY A 720 14.76 3.79 -18.21
N ARG A 721 16.09 3.80 -18.26
CA ARG A 721 16.94 4.03 -17.07
C ARG A 721 16.60 5.35 -16.40
N ASN A 722 16.24 5.29 -15.13
CA ASN A 722 15.90 6.46 -14.33
C ASN A 722 16.83 6.61 -13.14
N PHE A 723 17.36 7.81 -12.93
CA PHE A 723 18.09 8.20 -11.73
C PHE A 723 17.17 9.03 -10.84
N LEU A 724 16.91 8.52 -9.66
CA LEU A 724 16.05 9.14 -8.66
C LEU A 724 16.89 9.58 -7.46
N LEU A 725 16.65 10.78 -6.97
CA LEU A 725 17.24 11.31 -5.74
C LEU A 725 16.13 11.74 -4.79
N GLY A 726 16.13 11.21 -3.59
CA GLY A 726 15.24 11.57 -2.51
C GLY A 726 15.99 12.13 -1.31
N VAL A 727 15.46 13.18 -0.72
CA VAL A 727 15.96 13.82 0.50
C VAL A 727 14.85 13.86 1.52
N VAL A 728 15.12 13.44 2.74
CA VAL A 728 14.21 13.56 3.88
C VAL A 728 14.95 14.21 5.02
N CYS A 729 14.37 15.31 5.55
CA CYS A 729 14.88 16.01 6.72
C CYS A 729 13.77 16.11 7.77
N ALA A 730 13.99 15.54 8.96
CA ALA A 730 13.11 15.64 10.11
C ALA A 730 13.71 16.61 11.17
N PHE A 731 12.88 17.32 11.92
CA PHE A 731 13.31 18.26 12.97
C PHE A 731 12.31 18.33 14.12
#